data_651593d70ab6744c3dc6da8100d3219b
#
_entry.id   651593d70ab6744c3dc6da8100d3219b
#
_cell.length_a   1.000
_cell.length_b   1.000
_cell.length_c   1.000
_cell.angle_alpha   90.00
_cell.angle_beta   90.00
_cell.angle_gamma   90.00
#
_symmetry.space_group_name_H-M   'P 1'
#
loop_
_entity.id
_entity.type
_entity.pdbx_description
1 polymer ?
#
loop_
_entity_poly.entity_id
_entity_poly.type
_entity_poly.pdbx_seq_one_letter_code
_entity_poly.pdbx_strand_id
1 'polypeptide(L)'
;MQYRLGVAGCLFALSLILSGPVAAADSTQTERVVPEVRATRVNSRSPVIDGNLDDPIWSDPGLDLARNFTQRDPDEGEAETESTVVAVTYDDDALYVAFWCYDSEPEKIRRQLVRRDRSSESDLVVVRLDPYHDHQTGNQFYISAAGVLMDGRIFDDTRTDGSWNGVWEGAARIHPWGWAAEYRIPYHCLRFTESGEHVWGVNFSREVNHKEEVTWWSFAPASESGLTAHYGHLTGLKGIKPATHLEILPYAVSSAEIGNETEANRDGREALGNVGVDVKYGLASNLTLDATINPDFGQVELDAPVLNLSAFETWFPERRPFFIEGSDLYETPFSLFYSRRVGRPPSGSVDDDLSDYTLDRPDATSILGAAKITGKLSGGTSVALLNAVTEEESETYMTTEGETREAVVEPIANYSAFRIKQDVLQNSHVGGLFTLVSQDTYHPAVTGGVDWRLFTNNGVWNFSGQTVFSRVDKEDIGFGVSANFAKASGRHLRGAIDLTIKDPNLQINRLGYTSRNDYREIGGWFMYRTQDNWWIFRNTWNQCSFHSGWNYAGDDIYRRGNINSYFELTNFWSVGYSVNIQTEKYSDLETRGNGLWEWPVHPTWSGGTFLITDRRHKLSFDTNINSGSDRGGSWWANYVGVEYRPRSNLEFEAGADYHRTFNGTRWLDNDDDDHAIFADLDKDEISLHLTASVMLHRNLSWQLSGQGLISTLDYRDIKRYTGDNTYVRDINAEDYADYNGTFS
;
A
#
# COMPACT_ATOMS: atom_id res chain seq x y z
N MET A 1 1.09 -42.79 -14.11
CA MET A 1 0.84 -43.18 -12.71
C MET A 1 1.43 -42.18 -11.69
N GLN A 2 1.93 -41.01 -12.15
CA GLN A 2 2.56 -39.97 -11.32
C GLN A 2 1.63 -38.80 -10.96
N TYR A 3 0.41 -38.74 -11.49
CA TYR A 3 -0.53 -37.61 -11.25
C TYR A 3 -1.40 -37.74 -9.98
N ARG A 4 -1.27 -38.77 -9.17
CA ARG A 4 -2.08 -38.99 -7.97
C ARG A 4 -1.46 -38.54 -6.64
N LEU A 5 -0.19 -38.12 -6.62
CA LEU A 5 0.49 -37.71 -5.37
C LEU A 5 0.24 -36.26 -4.98
N GLY A 6 -0.01 -35.38 -5.95
CA GLY A 6 -0.25 -33.94 -5.65
C GLY A 6 -1.60 -33.66 -4.97
N VAL A 7 -2.65 -34.37 -5.37
CA VAL A 7 -4.00 -34.21 -4.79
C VAL A 7 -4.12 -34.87 -3.42
N ALA A 8 -3.40 -35.97 -3.19
CA ALA A 8 -3.38 -36.65 -1.90
C ALA A 8 -2.67 -35.85 -0.81
N GLY A 9 -1.64 -35.07 -1.14
CA GLY A 9 -0.94 -34.18 -0.19
C GLY A 9 -1.83 -33.05 0.30
N CYS A 10 -2.59 -32.43 -0.58
CA CYS A 10 -3.56 -31.38 -0.23
C CYS A 10 -4.73 -31.93 0.62
N LEU A 11 -5.19 -33.15 0.35
CA LEU A 11 -6.24 -33.78 1.12
C LEU A 11 -5.77 -34.24 2.52
N PHE A 12 -4.49 -34.62 2.68
CA PHE A 12 -3.92 -34.99 3.97
C PHE A 12 -3.67 -33.77 4.88
N ALA A 13 -3.23 -32.63 4.32
CA ALA A 13 -3.14 -31.36 5.04
C ALA A 13 -4.54 -30.85 5.45
N LEU A 14 -5.54 -31.01 4.57
CA LEU A 14 -6.93 -30.63 4.87
C LEU A 14 -7.54 -31.52 5.97
N SER A 15 -7.16 -32.78 6.07
CA SER A 15 -7.67 -33.70 7.10
C SER A 15 -7.09 -33.43 8.50
N LEU A 16 -5.89 -32.88 8.60
CA LEU A 16 -5.30 -32.47 9.88
C LEU A 16 -5.89 -31.14 10.38
N ILE A 17 -6.35 -30.28 9.47
CA ILE A 17 -7.00 -29.00 9.80
C ILE A 17 -8.46 -29.22 10.25
N LEU A 18 -9.13 -30.25 9.76
CA LEU A 18 -10.54 -30.54 10.05
C LEU A 18 -10.79 -31.35 11.33
N SER A 19 -9.74 -31.83 12.02
CA SER A 19 -9.88 -32.62 13.25
C SER A 19 -9.98 -31.82 14.54
N GLY A 20 -10.04 -30.50 14.49
CA GLY A 20 -10.41 -29.66 15.65
C GLY A 20 -11.92 -29.70 15.91
N PRO A 21 -12.39 -29.57 17.17
CA PRO A 21 -13.80 -29.60 17.47
C PRO A 21 -14.51 -28.39 16.82
N VAL A 22 -15.30 -28.66 15.80
CA VAL A 22 -16.23 -27.65 15.24
C VAL A 22 -17.37 -27.50 16.26
N ALA A 23 -17.22 -26.58 17.20
CA ALA A 23 -18.34 -26.15 18.00
C ALA A 23 -19.27 -25.31 17.10
N ALA A 24 -20.46 -25.84 16.83
CA ALA A 24 -21.54 -25.08 16.22
C ALA A 24 -21.94 -23.95 17.18
N ALA A 25 -21.50 -22.74 16.93
CA ALA A 25 -21.93 -21.58 17.69
C ALA A 25 -23.32 -21.18 17.20
N ASP A 26 -24.27 -21.34 18.09
CA ASP A 26 -25.65 -20.87 17.97
C ASP A 26 -25.62 -19.32 17.90
N SER A 27 -25.97 -18.73 16.78
CA SER A 27 -26.03 -17.28 16.60
C SER A 27 -27.34 -16.74 17.18
N THR A 28 -27.42 -16.60 18.47
CA THR A 28 -28.35 -15.65 19.06
C THR A 28 -27.79 -14.25 18.80
N GLN A 29 -28.29 -13.57 17.77
CA GLN A 29 -28.06 -12.14 17.58
C GLN A 29 -28.70 -11.43 18.78
N THR A 30 -27.92 -11.13 19.80
CA THR A 30 -28.26 -10.13 20.80
C THR A 30 -28.28 -8.79 20.06
N GLU A 31 -29.37 -8.08 20.13
CA GLU A 31 -29.50 -6.72 19.57
C GLU A 31 -28.38 -5.86 20.16
N ARG A 32 -27.41 -5.45 19.34
CA ARG A 32 -26.23 -4.71 19.77
C ARG A 32 -26.66 -3.31 20.21
N VAL A 33 -26.43 -2.98 21.44
CA VAL A 33 -26.60 -1.61 21.95
C VAL A 33 -25.45 -0.77 21.40
N VAL A 34 -25.77 0.17 20.50
CA VAL A 34 -24.80 1.15 19.98
C VAL A 34 -24.56 2.18 21.09
N PRO A 35 -23.33 2.33 21.60
CA PRO A 35 -23.06 3.28 22.67
C PRO A 35 -23.12 4.71 22.16
N GLU A 36 -23.51 5.63 23.04
CA GLU A 36 -23.62 7.06 22.76
C GLU A 36 -22.82 7.85 23.80
N VAL A 37 -22.15 8.91 23.34
CA VAL A 37 -21.51 9.93 24.19
C VAL A 37 -21.87 11.31 23.68
N ARG A 38 -22.14 12.23 24.60
CA ARG A 38 -22.53 13.59 24.30
C ARG A 38 -21.36 14.55 24.45
N ALA A 39 -21.08 15.32 23.39
CA ALA A 39 -20.12 16.42 23.46
C ALA A 39 -20.68 17.59 24.27
N THR A 40 -19.86 18.15 25.16
CA THR A 40 -20.20 19.33 26.00
C THR A 40 -19.56 20.57 25.38
N ARG A 41 -20.37 21.63 25.18
CA ARG A 41 -19.84 22.89 24.67
C ARG A 41 -18.98 23.60 25.68
N VAL A 42 -17.79 24.04 25.30
CA VAL A 42 -16.92 24.90 26.12
C VAL A 42 -17.50 26.32 26.12
N ASN A 43 -17.90 26.81 27.29
CA ASN A 43 -18.48 28.15 27.48
C ASN A 43 -17.47 29.15 28.07
N SER A 44 -16.27 28.72 28.35
CA SER A 44 -15.18 29.51 28.94
C SER A 44 -13.94 29.47 28.06
N ARG A 45 -12.77 29.38 28.65
CA ARG A 45 -11.52 29.19 27.90
C ARG A 45 -11.40 27.75 27.41
N SER A 46 -10.99 27.56 26.17
CA SER A 46 -10.67 26.24 25.60
C SER A 46 -9.52 25.59 26.35
N PRO A 47 -9.49 24.25 26.48
CA PRO A 47 -8.44 23.53 27.19
C PRO A 47 -7.06 23.77 26.55
N VAL A 48 -6.05 23.72 27.41
CA VAL A 48 -4.63 23.79 26.98
C VAL A 48 -4.13 22.38 26.72
N ILE A 49 -3.65 22.12 25.50
CA ILE A 49 -3.22 20.77 25.10
C ILE A 49 -1.80 20.52 25.59
N ASP A 50 -1.65 20.06 26.83
CA ASP A 50 -0.36 19.81 27.48
C ASP A 50 -0.22 18.41 28.13
N GLY A 51 -1.30 17.62 28.09
CA GLY A 51 -1.37 16.28 28.66
C GLY A 51 -1.73 16.29 30.17
N ASN A 52 -2.04 17.45 30.75
CA ASN A 52 -2.59 17.57 32.11
C ASN A 52 -4.08 17.80 32.00
N LEU A 53 -4.87 16.97 32.63
CA LEU A 53 -6.33 17.12 32.65
C LEU A 53 -6.77 17.98 33.85
N ASP A 54 -6.09 19.13 34.10
CA ASP A 54 -6.37 20.05 35.20
C ASP A 54 -7.17 21.29 34.75
N ASP A 55 -7.47 21.44 33.46
CA ASP A 55 -8.37 22.48 32.97
C ASP A 55 -9.78 22.31 33.56
N PRO A 56 -10.45 23.42 33.91
CA PRO A 56 -11.77 23.39 34.60
C PRO A 56 -12.82 22.59 33.82
N ILE A 57 -12.74 22.57 32.50
CA ILE A 57 -13.71 21.84 31.66
C ILE A 57 -13.65 20.33 31.93
N TRP A 58 -12.45 19.76 32.17
CA TRP A 58 -12.30 18.34 32.43
C TRP A 58 -12.82 17.88 33.80
N SER A 59 -13.10 18.85 34.67
CA SER A 59 -13.69 18.61 35.98
C SER A 59 -15.18 19.00 36.07
N ASP A 60 -15.79 19.37 34.93
CA ASP A 60 -17.21 19.74 34.87
C ASP A 60 -18.08 18.51 35.19
N PRO A 61 -18.94 18.53 36.22
CA PRO A 61 -19.81 17.40 36.54
C PRO A 61 -20.89 17.14 35.47
N GLY A 62 -21.07 18.03 34.52
CA GLY A 62 -21.97 17.87 33.38
C GLY A 62 -21.35 17.13 32.20
N LEU A 63 -20.07 16.73 32.27
CA LEU A 63 -19.45 15.93 31.23
C LEU A 63 -20.08 14.53 31.12
N ASP A 64 -20.43 14.15 29.92
CA ASP A 64 -20.73 12.77 29.59
C ASP A 64 -19.43 12.00 29.32
N LEU A 65 -19.31 10.80 29.87
CA LEU A 65 -18.06 10.05 29.91
C LEU A 65 -18.22 8.68 29.21
N ALA A 66 -17.48 8.46 28.18
CA ALA A 66 -17.33 7.13 27.56
C ALA A 66 -16.47 6.24 28.51
N ARG A 67 -16.99 5.09 28.89
CA ARG A 67 -16.41 4.11 29.80
C ARG A 67 -16.75 2.70 29.38
N ASN A 68 -16.25 1.70 30.11
CA ASN A 68 -16.54 0.28 29.90
C ASN A 68 -16.10 -0.20 28.52
N PHE A 69 -14.82 -0.06 28.26
CA PHE A 69 -14.20 -0.58 27.06
C PHE A 69 -14.20 -2.11 27.07
N THR A 70 -14.31 -2.70 25.91
CA THR A 70 -14.32 -4.16 25.70
C THR A 70 -13.06 -4.57 24.97
N GLN A 71 -12.43 -5.65 25.42
CA GLN A 71 -11.26 -6.22 24.76
C GLN A 71 -11.60 -6.73 23.37
N ARG A 72 -10.77 -6.35 22.41
CA ARG A 72 -10.70 -6.96 21.10
C ARG A 72 -9.61 -8.03 21.05
N ASP A 73 -8.50 -7.77 21.74
CA ASP A 73 -7.35 -8.64 21.90
C ASP A 73 -6.84 -8.50 23.34
N PRO A 74 -6.32 -9.55 24.01
CA PRO A 74 -6.27 -10.95 23.57
C PRO A 74 -7.59 -11.71 23.80
N ASP A 75 -8.40 -11.29 24.77
CA ASP A 75 -9.58 -12.02 25.23
C ASP A 75 -10.85 -11.32 24.70
N GLU A 76 -11.19 -11.66 23.44
CA GLU A 76 -12.27 -11.01 22.69
C GLU A 76 -13.60 -11.02 23.44
N GLY A 77 -14.15 -9.83 23.66
CA GLY A 77 -15.44 -9.64 24.32
C GLY A 77 -15.38 -9.50 25.85
N GLU A 78 -14.21 -9.70 26.46
CA GLU A 78 -14.01 -9.51 27.90
C GLU A 78 -13.90 -8.00 28.26
N ALA A 79 -14.06 -7.66 29.53
CA ALA A 79 -13.87 -6.30 30.01
C ALA A 79 -12.39 -5.88 29.96
N GLU A 80 -12.14 -4.57 29.80
CA GLU A 80 -10.80 -3.98 29.90
C GLU A 80 -10.13 -4.33 31.24
N THR A 81 -8.82 -4.66 31.22
CA THR A 81 -8.08 -4.92 32.47
C THR A 81 -7.57 -3.64 33.14
N GLU A 82 -7.39 -2.58 32.35
CA GLU A 82 -6.98 -1.24 32.81
C GLU A 82 -8.02 -0.22 32.36
N SER A 83 -8.62 0.47 33.32
CA SER A 83 -9.76 1.35 33.07
C SER A 83 -9.40 2.53 32.16
N THR A 84 -10.25 2.79 31.19
CA THR A 84 -10.16 3.93 30.28
C THR A 84 -11.41 4.80 30.41
N VAL A 85 -11.21 6.10 30.49
CA VAL A 85 -12.31 7.08 30.51
C VAL A 85 -12.05 8.14 29.46
N VAL A 86 -13.10 8.52 28.71
CA VAL A 86 -12.99 9.53 27.65
C VAL A 86 -14.08 10.59 27.83
N ALA A 87 -13.71 11.85 27.67
CA ALA A 87 -14.64 12.97 27.59
C ALA A 87 -14.45 13.71 26.24
N VAL A 88 -15.56 14.24 25.71
CA VAL A 88 -15.56 15.03 24.49
C VAL A 88 -16.17 16.40 24.76
N THR A 89 -15.43 17.44 24.38
CA THR A 89 -15.90 18.82 24.44
C THR A 89 -15.64 19.54 23.11
N TYR A 90 -16.28 20.67 22.87
CA TYR A 90 -16.12 21.41 21.62
C TYR A 90 -16.38 22.91 21.79
N ASP A 91 -15.79 23.70 20.89
CA ASP A 91 -16.09 25.12 20.73
C ASP A 91 -16.43 25.43 19.25
N ASP A 92 -16.28 26.67 18.82
CA ASP A 92 -16.58 27.08 17.44
C ASP A 92 -15.48 26.66 16.43
N ASP A 93 -14.27 26.31 16.91
CA ASP A 93 -13.10 26.07 16.08
C ASP A 93 -12.68 24.59 16.02
N ALA A 94 -12.92 23.83 17.13
CA ALA A 94 -12.36 22.49 17.28
C ALA A 94 -13.19 21.56 18.18
N LEU A 95 -12.95 20.27 17.98
CA LEU A 95 -13.32 19.21 18.91
C LEU A 95 -12.13 18.94 19.84
N TYR A 96 -12.40 18.76 21.13
CA TYR A 96 -11.41 18.40 22.15
C TYR A 96 -11.77 17.05 22.75
N VAL A 97 -10.78 16.18 22.90
CA VAL A 97 -10.97 14.85 23.51
C VAL A 97 -9.91 14.64 24.57
N ALA A 98 -10.34 14.19 25.74
CA ALA A 98 -9.45 13.83 26.85
C ALA A 98 -9.59 12.36 27.19
N PHE A 99 -8.43 11.69 27.39
CA PHE A 99 -8.34 10.33 27.85
C PHE A 99 -7.68 10.26 29.22
N TRP A 100 -8.31 9.58 30.15
CA TRP A 100 -7.73 9.09 31.42
C TRP A 100 -7.44 7.60 31.25
N CYS A 101 -6.20 7.25 31.09
CA CYS A 101 -5.72 5.88 30.91
C CYS A 101 -5.14 5.38 32.20
N TYR A 102 -5.99 4.84 33.07
CA TYR A 102 -5.52 4.26 34.36
C TYR A 102 -4.66 3.02 34.05
N ASP A 103 -3.65 2.79 34.90
CA ASP A 103 -2.76 1.63 34.77
C ASP A 103 -2.32 1.22 36.18
N SER A 104 -2.46 -0.05 36.50
CA SER A 104 -2.07 -0.63 37.75
C SER A 104 -0.55 -0.73 37.94
N GLU A 105 0.21 -0.67 36.83
CA GLU A 105 1.67 -0.76 36.79
C GLU A 105 2.27 0.37 35.93
N PRO A 106 2.13 1.66 36.32
CA PRO A 106 2.49 2.82 35.49
C PRO A 106 3.96 2.83 35.01
N GLU A 107 4.84 2.16 35.77
CA GLU A 107 6.25 2.02 35.40
C GLU A 107 6.48 1.10 34.17
N LYS A 108 5.50 0.28 33.81
CA LYS A 108 5.53 -0.59 32.64
C LYS A 108 4.99 0.06 31.38
N ILE A 109 4.36 1.25 31.48
CA ILE A 109 3.87 1.99 30.33
C ILE A 109 4.99 2.20 29.33
N ARG A 110 4.77 1.74 28.11
CA ARG A 110 5.74 1.87 27.04
C ARG A 110 5.58 3.20 26.32
N ARG A 111 6.70 3.86 26.07
CA ARG A 111 6.77 5.21 25.48
C ARG A 111 7.98 5.37 24.58
N GLN A 112 7.97 4.72 23.45
CA GLN A 112 9.00 4.91 22.43
C GLN A 112 8.75 6.21 21.69
N LEU A 113 9.74 7.08 21.62
CA LEU A 113 9.68 8.32 20.87
C LEU A 113 10.17 8.07 19.44
N VAL A 114 9.27 8.19 18.49
CA VAL A 114 9.53 8.05 17.05
C VAL A 114 9.06 9.31 16.31
N ARG A 115 9.34 9.38 15.00
CA ARG A 115 8.81 10.46 14.16
C ARG A 115 7.28 10.37 14.07
N ARG A 116 6.63 11.52 13.82
CA ARG A 116 5.21 11.56 13.46
C ARG A 116 4.91 10.55 12.34
N ASP A 117 3.74 9.93 12.40
CA ASP A 117 3.23 8.94 11.45
C ASP A 117 4.05 7.64 11.35
N ARG A 118 4.92 7.39 12.35
CA ARG A 118 5.60 6.11 12.53
C ARG A 118 4.98 5.34 13.71
N SER A 119 4.66 4.08 13.45
CA SER A 119 4.23 3.15 14.52
C SER A 119 5.41 2.83 15.43
N SER A 120 5.12 2.52 16.69
CA SER A 120 6.10 2.13 17.70
C SER A 120 5.47 1.17 18.71
N GLU A 121 6.32 0.42 19.41
CA GLU A 121 5.92 -0.43 20.53
C GLU A 121 5.61 0.42 21.77
N SER A 122 4.53 1.19 21.71
CA SER A 122 4.12 2.13 22.78
C SER A 122 2.66 1.94 23.12
N ASP A 123 2.29 2.23 24.36
CA ASP A 123 0.90 2.43 24.72
C ASP A 123 0.33 3.57 23.88
N LEU A 124 -0.89 3.43 23.39
CA LEU A 124 -1.52 4.44 22.55
C LEU A 124 -3.04 4.51 22.74
N VAL A 125 -3.60 5.65 22.41
CA VAL A 125 -5.05 5.88 22.32
C VAL A 125 -5.42 6.43 20.97
N VAL A 126 -6.63 6.11 20.52
CA VAL A 126 -7.12 6.48 19.19
C VAL A 126 -8.51 7.07 19.29
N VAL A 127 -8.69 8.22 18.63
CA VAL A 127 -9.99 8.80 18.32
C VAL A 127 -10.31 8.53 16.87
N ARG A 128 -11.43 7.89 16.59
CA ARG A 128 -11.96 7.66 15.25
C ARG A 128 -13.27 8.38 15.09
N LEU A 129 -13.40 9.14 14.02
CA LEU A 129 -14.57 9.97 13.72
C LEU A 129 -15.09 9.66 12.32
N ASP A 130 -16.40 9.54 12.21
CA ASP A 130 -17.15 9.54 10.95
C ASP A 130 -18.10 10.75 10.96
N PRO A 131 -17.62 11.92 10.50
CA PRO A 131 -18.41 13.15 10.55
C PRO A 131 -19.53 13.22 9.51
N TYR A 132 -19.49 12.39 8.48
CA TYR A 132 -20.62 12.23 7.54
C TYR A 132 -21.71 11.31 8.08
N HIS A 133 -21.37 10.49 9.08
CA HIS A 133 -22.22 9.41 9.61
C HIS A 133 -22.71 8.48 8.48
N ASP A 134 -21.78 8.15 7.59
CA ASP A 134 -22.05 7.36 6.39
C ASP A 134 -21.62 5.89 6.56
N HIS A 135 -20.95 5.56 7.67
CA HIS A 135 -20.44 4.23 7.99
C HIS A 135 -19.46 3.66 6.95
N GLN A 136 -18.83 4.52 6.15
CA GLN A 136 -17.88 4.14 5.11
C GLN A 136 -16.59 4.95 5.16
N THR A 137 -16.69 6.22 5.61
CA THR A 137 -15.55 7.13 5.63
C THR A 137 -15.32 7.66 7.05
N GLY A 138 -14.06 8.07 7.32
CA GLY A 138 -13.74 8.65 8.61
C GLY A 138 -12.32 9.19 8.68
N ASN A 139 -11.99 9.72 9.84
CA ASN A 139 -10.66 10.15 10.21
C ASN A 139 -10.26 9.45 11.50
N GLN A 140 -8.98 9.15 11.65
CA GLN A 140 -8.42 8.57 12.85
C GLN A 140 -7.21 9.37 13.32
N PHE A 141 -7.12 9.56 14.63
CA PHE A 141 -6.10 10.35 15.29
C PHE A 141 -5.54 9.54 16.46
N TYR A 142 -4.23 9.33 16.45
CA TYR A 142 -3.53 8.51 17.43
C TYR A 142 -2.60 9.37 18.27
N ILE A 143 -2.54 9.10 19.57
CA ILE A 143 -1.52 9.63 20.45
C ILE A 143 -0.90 8.49 21.23
N SER A 144 0.43 8.33 21.18
CA SER A 144 1.15 7.39 22.04
C SER A 144 1.44 8.01 23.41
N ALA A 145 1.73 7.19 24.40
CA ALA A 145 2.14 7.65 25.72
C ALA A 145 3.47 8.45 25.73
N ALA A 146 4.21 8.44 24.61
CA ALA A 146 5.35 9.33 24.35
C ALA A 146 4.96 10.69 23.75
N GLY A 147 3.67 10.91 23.42
CA GLY A 147 3.17 12.11 22.75
C GLY A 147 3.44 12.14 21.26
N VAL A 148 3.72 10.99 20.64
CA VAL A 148 3.84 10.85 19.17
C VAL A 148 2.45 10.87 18.56
N LEU A 149 2.26 11.70 17.54
CA LEU A 149 1.02 11.83 16.80
C LEU A 149 1.08 11.01 15.52
N MET A 150 -0.02 10.33 15.19
CA MET A 150 -0.25 9.70 13.91
C MET A 150 -1.68 9.98 13.48
N ASP A 151 -1.94 10.05 12.20
CA ASP A 151 -3.29 10.22 11.69
C ASP A 151 -3.52 9.45 10.39
N GLY A 152 -4.75 9.43 9.93
CA GLY A 152 -5.13 8.77 8.69
C GLY A 152 -6.59 8.93 8.37
N ARG A 153 -6.94 8.60 7.13
CA ARG A 153 -8.32 8.57 6.65
C ARG A 153 -8.80 7.14 6.52
N ILE A 154 -10.06 6.93 6.82
CA ILE A 154 -10.74 5.66 6.62
C ILE A 154 -11.65 5.80 5.42
N PHE A 155 -11.63 4.81 4.54
CA PHE A 155 -12.48 4.74 3.36
C PHE A 155 -12.92 3.29 3.12
N ASP A 156 -14.02 3.12 2.39
CA ASP A 156 -14.63 1.81 2.14
C ASP A 156 -14.83 0.99 3.42
N ASP A 157 -15.18 1.66 4.53
CA ASP A 157 -15.44 1.10 5.86
C ASP A 157 -14.21 0.51 6.58
N THR A 158 -13.33 -0.19 5.89
CA THR A 158 -12.24 -0.98 6.51
C THR A 158 -10.84 -0.57 6.09
N ARG A 159 -10.71 0.22 5.04
CA ARG A 159 -9.42 0.61 4.48
C ARG A 159 -8.92 1.90 5.13
N THR A 160 -7.62 1.99 5.33
CA THR A 160 -6.98 3.17 5.92
C THR A 160 -5.92 3.71 4.99
N ASP A 161 -5.95 5.03 4.77
CA ASP A 161 -4.87 5.79 4.17
C ASP A 161 -4.10 6.53 5.27
N GLY A 162 -2.92 6.03 5.61
CA GLY A 162 -2.02 6.63 6.60
C GLY A 162 -1.12 7.73 6.04
N SER A 163 -1.24 8.06 4.76
CA SER A 163 -0.50 9.15 4.12
C SER A 163 -1.17 10.51 4.30
N TRP A 164 -2.47 10.49 4.67
CA TRP A 164 -3.18 11.72 5.00
C TRP A 164 -2.58 12.36 6.26
N ASN A 165 -2.28 13.66 6.19
CA ASN A 165 -1.62 14.40 7.26
C ASN A 165 -2.46 15.63 7.64
N GLY A 166 -3.13 15.55 8.78
CA GLY A 166 -3.96 16.62 9.32
C GLY A 166 -3.16 17.61 10.18
N VAL A 167 -3.58 18.87 10.19
CA VAL A 167 -3.02 19.88 11.09
C VAL A 167 -3.84 19.95 12.39
N TRP A 168 -3.45 19.14 13.35
CA TRP A 168 -4.10 19.04 14.67
C TRP A 168 -3.09 18.98 15.80
N GLU A 169 -3.55 19.17 17.02
CA GLU A 169 -2.69 19.22 18.20
C GLU A 169 -3.04 18.06 19.14
N GLY A 170 -2.00 17.49 19.75
CA GLY A 170 -2.14 16.46 20.76
C GLY A 170 -0.98 16.45 21.74
N ALA A 171 -1.27 16.06 22.97
CA ALA A 171 -0.28 15.91 24.01
C ALA A 171 -0.59 14.70 24.89
N ALA A 172 0.47 14.07 25.43
CA ALA A 172 0.34 13.00 26.40
C ALA A 172 1.31 13.21 27.56
N ARG A 173 0.91 12.76 28.76
CA ARG A 173 1.73 12.84 29.97
C ARG A 173 1.51 11.65 30.87
N ILE A 174 2.63 11.17 31.46
CA ILE A 174 2.61 10.11 32.48
C ILE A 174 2.28 10.72 33.83
N HIS A 175 1.39 10.05 34.56
CA HIS A 175 0.95 10.38 35.90
C HIS A 175 1.17 9.18 36.83
N PRO A 176 1.13 9.37 38.17
CA PRO A 176 1.25 8.26 39.14
C PRO A 176 0.15 7.20 39.05
N TRP A 177 -0.99 7.54 38.41
CA TRP A 177 -2.15 6.68 38.24
C TRP A 177 -2.26 6.05 36.84
N GLY A 178 -1.29 6.31 35.94
CA GLY A 178 -1.31 5.89 34.53
C GLY A 178 -0.83 6.99 33.61
N TRP A 179 -1.60 7.36 32.59
CA TRP A 179 -1.27 8.46 31.70
C TRP A 179 -2.53 9.16 31.17
N ALA A 180 -2.35 10.34 30.64
CA ALA A 180 -3.41 11.14 30.04
C ALA A 180 -3.03 11.54 28.62
N ALA A 181 -4.04 11.70 27.77
CA ALA A 181 -3.89 12.29 26.44
C ALA A 181 -4.97 13.33 26.18
N GLU A 182 -4.59 14.40 25.50
CA GLU A 182 -5.47 15.47 25.06
C GLU A 182 -5.34 15.68 23.56
N TYR A 183 -6.48 15.88 22.91
CA TYR A 183 -6.60 16.16 21.50
C TYR A 183 -7.28 17.50 21.27
N ARG A 184 -6.79 18.29 20.33
CA ARG A 184 -7.50 19.38 19.69
C ARG A 184 -7.57 19.09 18.21
N ILE A 185 -8.76 18.79 17.70
CA ILE A 185 -9.03 18.44 16.32
C ILE A 185 -9.82 19.58 15.68
N PRO A 186 -9.17 20.50 14.94
CA PRO A 186 -9.85 21.60 14.28
C PRO A 186 -10.82 21.12 13.20
N TYR A 187 -11.92 21.84 13.01
CA TYR A 187 -12.94 21.43 12.04
C TYR A 187 -12.45 21.46 10.59
N HIS A 188 -11.39 22.17 10.28
CA HIS A 188 -10.77 22.11 8.94
C HIS A 188 -10.12 20.75 8.61
N CYS A 189 -9.79 19.94 9.62
CA CYS A 189 -9.33 18.56 9.43
C CYS A 189 -10.46 17.60 9.12
N LEU A 190 -11.72 18.00 9.35
CA LEU A 190 -12.90 17.16 9.24
C LEU A 190 -13.80 17.66 8.10
N ARG A 191 -14.31 16.72 7.32
CA ARG A 191 -15.28 17.04 6.27
C ARG A 191 -16.68 16.62 6.72
N PHE A 192 -17.60 17.55 6.84
CA PHE A 192 -18.99 17.28 7.24
C PHE A 192 -19.96 18.24 6.56
N THR A 193 -21.20 17.84 6.47
CA THR A 193 -22.27 18.67 5.89
C THR A 193 -22.76 19.69 6.90
N GLU A 194 -22.99 20.94 6.51
CA GLU A 194 -23.54 21.95 7.42
C GLU A 194 -24.96 21.56 7.91
N SER A 195 -25.15 21.59 9.22
CA SER A 195 -26.42 21.30 9.88
C SER A 195 -26.54 22.09 11.19
N GLY A 196 -27.75 22.29 11.70
CA GLY A 196 -27.97 22.93 12.99
C GLY A 196 -27.54 22.07 14.20
N GLU A 197 -27.62 20.78 14.06
CA GLU A 197 -27.19 19.77 15.05
C GLU A 197 -26.59 18.58 14.29
N HIS A 198 -25.51 18.03 14.82
CA HIS A 198 -24.79 16.92 14.20
C HIS A 198 -24.79 15.69 15.09
N VAL A 199 -24.94 14.54 14.46
CA VAL A 199 -24.62 13.23 15.02
C VAL A 199 -23.49 12.66 14.19
N TRP A 200 -22.35 12.37 14.80
CA TRP A 200 -21.21 11.75 14.15
C TRP A 200 -21.03 10.33 14.62
N GLY A 201 -20.48 9.48 13.75
CA GLY A 201 -19.94 8.20 14.21
C GLY A 201 -18.65 8.43 15.00
N VAL A 202 -18.48 7.73 16.12
CA VAL A 202 -17.26 7.83 16.94
C VAL A 202 -16.87 6.49 17.51
N ASN A 203 -15.57 6.21 17.57
CA ASN A 203 -15.03 5.14 18.39
C ASN A 203 -13.73 5.58 19.07
N PHE A 204 -13.52 5.07 20.25
CA PHE A 204 -12.30 5.22 21.03
C PHE A 204 -11.66 3.87 21.22
N SER A 205 -10.33 3.82 21.16
CA SER A 205 -9.60 2.60 21.50
C SER A 205 -8.35 2.93 22.29
N ARG A 206 -7.91 1.96 23.09
CA ARG A 206 -6.64 1.99 23.81
C ARG A 206 -5.88 0.71 23.55
N GLU A 207 -4.58 0.83 23.42
CA GLU A 207 -3.63 -0.26 23.40
C GLU A 207 -2.75 -0.17 24.66
N VAL A 208 -2.75 -1.22 25.47
CA VAL A 208 -1.88 -1.42 26.63
C VAL A 208 -0.77 -2.36 26.20
N ASN A 209 0.32 -1.81 25.70
CA ASN A 209 1.35 -2.57 25.00
C ASN A 209 2.03 -3.65 25.87
N HIS A 210 2.27 -3.39 27.18
CA HIS A 210 2.89 -4.39 28.06
C HIS A 210 2.00 -5.60 28.36
N LYS A 211 0.66 -5.46 28.16
CA LYS A 211 -0.33 -6.56 28.25
C LYS A 211 -0.77 -7.08 26.89
N GLU A 212 -0.42 -6.38 25.79
CA GLU A 212 -0.94 -6.59 24.45
C GLU A 212 -2.46 -6.61 24.39
N GLU A 213 -3.04 -5.78 25.18
CA GLU A 213 -4.47 -5.61 25.25
C GLU A 213 -4.89 -4.43 24.36
N VAL A 214 -5.85 -4.71 23.46
CA VAL A 214 -6.52 -3.70 22.65
C VAL A 214 -7.97 -3.65 23.05
N THR A 215 -8.41 -2.49 23.49
CA THR A 215 -9.80 -2.28 23.94
C THR A 215 -10.50 -1.24 23.09
N TRP A 216 -11.78 -1.45 22.84
CA TRP A 216 -12.64 -0.56 22.08
C TRP A 216 -13.88 -0.16 22.90
N TRP A 217 -14.24 1.12 22.81
CA TRP A 217 -15.45 1.63 23.45
C TRP A 217 -16.71 1.15 22.74
N SER A 218 -16.78 1.27 21.40
CA SER A 218 -17.79 0.63 20.58
C SER A 218 -17.20 -0.64 19.99
N PHE A 219 -17.42 -1.75 20.70
CA PHE A 219 -16.81 -3.03 20.37
C PHE A 219 -17.35 -3.60 19.07
N ALA A 220 -16.45 -4.08 18.22
CA ALA A 220 -16.73 -4.81 16.99
C ALA A 220 -16.06 -6.18 17.06
N PRO A 221 -16.83 -7.29 17.03
CA PRO A 221 -16.25 -8.62 17.03
C PRO A 221 -15.36 -8.86 15.82
N ALA A 222 -14.24 -9.56 16.00
CA ALA A 222 -13.35 -9.91 14.89
C ALA A 222 -14.03 -10.85 13.87
N SER A 223 -15.13 -11.50 14.25
CA SER A 223 -15.97 -12.29 13.36
C SER A 223 -16.80 -11.47 12.38
N GLU A 224 -17.02 -10.19 12.66
CA GLU A 224 -17.76 -9.28 11.80
C GLU A 224 -16.82 -8.54 10.85
N SER A 225 -17.37 -8.04 9.74
CA SER A 225 -16.67 -7.15 8.82
C SER A 225 -17.10 -5.72 9.09
N GLY A 226 -16.21 -4.78 8.86
CA GLY A 226 -16.45 -3.36 9.06
C GLY A 226 -15.63 -2.78 10.19
N LEU A 227 -15.40 -1.48 10.12
CA LEU A 227 -14.76 -0.65 11.12
C LEU A 227 -15.68 0.52 11.48
N THR A 228 -15.96 1.40 10.50
CA THR A 228 -16.84 2.56 10.69
C THR A 228 -18.31 2.15 10.90
N ALA A 229 -18.72 1.03 10.30
CA ALA A 229 -20.05 0.43 10.49
C ALA A 229 -20.36 0.10 11.97
N HIS A 230 -19.34 -0.02 12.80
CA HIS A 230 -19.45 -0.39 14.20
C HIS A 230 -19.24 0.78 15.18
N TYR A 231 -19.16 2.01 14.69
CA TYR A 231 -18.97 3.16 15.58
C TYR A 231 -20.22 3.44 16.44
N GLY A 232 -19.96 3.98 17.62
CA GLY A 232 -20.98 4.59 18.48
C GLY A 232 -21.37 5.98 17.98
N HIS A 233 -22.22 6.66 18.70
CA HIS A 233 -22.70 7.98 18.34
C HIS A 233 -22.08 9.07 19.22
N LEU A 234 -21.61 10.14 18.59
CA LEU A 234 -21.25 11.41 19.21
C LEU A 234 -22.36 12.40 18.92
N THR A 235 -23.05 12.81 19.98
CA THR A 235 -24.20 13.72 19.91
C THR A 235 -23.89 15.06 20.60
N GLY A 236 -24.83 16.01 20.54
CA GLY A 236 -24.72 17.29 21.26
C GLY A 236 -23.92 18.36 20.52
N LEU A 237 -23.36 18.08 19.34
CA LEU A 237 -22.65 19.06 18.52
C LEU A 237 -23.62 20.02 17.84
N LYS A 238 -23.64 21.30 18.26
CA LYS A 238 -24.56 22.33 17.77
C LYS A 238 -23.83 23.58 17.34
N GLY A 239 -24.27 24.14 16.21
CA GLY A 239 -23.80 25.43 15.72
C GLY A 239 -22.34 25.44 15.25
N ILE A 240 -21.75 24.27 15.01
CA ILE A 240 -20.42 24.17 14.43
C ILE A 240 -20.50 24.40 12.92
N LYS A 241 -19.47 25.01 12.38
CA LYS A 241 -19.39 25.29 10.94
C LYS A 241 -18.10 24.73 10.40
N PRO A 242 -18.13 24.21 9.16
CA PRO A 242 -16.90 23.86 8.47
C PRO A 242 -16.03 25.10 8.27
N ALA A 243 -14.75 24.98 8.62
CA ALA A 243 -13.82 26.08 8.44
C ALA A 243 -13.30 26.13 7.00
N THR A 244 -13.21 27.34 6.42
CA THR A 244 -12.49 27.56 5.17
C THR A 244 -11.01 27.37 5.44
N HIS A 245 -10.36 26.52 4.70
CA HIS A 245 -8.96 26.18 4.86
C HIS A 245 -8.17 26.59 3.61
N LEU A 246 -7.07 27.31 3.81
CA LEU A 246 -6.10 27.65 2.77
C LEU A 246 -4.71 27.33 3.29
N GLU A 247 -4.03 26.40 2.63
CA GLU A 247 -2.61 26.14 2.80
C GLU A 247 -1.85 26.55 1.55
N ILE A 248 -0.70 27.16 1.71
CA ILE A 248 0.25 27.46 0.64
C ILE A 248 1.61 27.00 1.10
N LEU A 249 2.16 26.02 0.40
CA LEU A 249 3.45 25.39 0.72
C LEU A 249 4.45 25.66 -0.41
N PRO A 250 5.24 26.73 -0.34
CA PRO A 250 6.38 26.92 -1.26
C PRO A 250 7.52 26.00 -0.85
N TYR A 251 8.26 25.49 -1.83
CA TYR A 251 9.45 24.67 -1.59
C TYR A 251 10.54 24.96 -2.62
N ALA A 252 11.76 24.69 -2.23
CA ALA A 252 12.92 24.71 -3.09
C ALA A 252 13.76 23.46 -2.80
N VAL A 253 14.22 22.81 -3.86
CA VAL A 253 15.06 21.62 -3.79
C VAL A 253 16.33 21.88 -4.58
N SER A 254 17.46 21.41 -4.07
CA SER A 254 18.71 21.34 -4.83
C SER A 254 19.31 19.96 -4.66
N SER A 255 19.78 19.37 -5.75
CA SER A 255 20.49 18.10 -5.79
C SER A 255 21.84 18.29 -6.49
N ALA A 256 22.79 17.45 -6.11
CA ALA A 256 24.04 17.30 -6.82
C ALA A 256 24.28 15.83 -7.08
N GLU A 257 24.50 15.49 -8.33
CA GLU A 257 24.88 14.16 -8.74
C GLU A 257 26.39 14.13 -9.02
N ILE A 258 27.04 13.08 -8.56
CA ILE A 258 28.46 12.83 -8.79
C ILE A 258 28.57 11.40 -9.35
N GLY A 259 28.90 11.31 -10.61
CA GLY A 259 29.02 10.04 -11.34
C GLY A 259 30.37 9.90 -12.03
N ASN A 260 30.47 8.90 -12.89
CA ASN A 260 31.64 8.72 -13.75
C ASN A 260 31.69 9.82 -14.82
N GLU A 261 32.93 10.21 -15.20
CA GLU A 261 33.13 11.10 -16.32
C GLU A 261 32.67 10.38 -17.61
N THR A 262 31.79 11.05 -18.33
CA THR A 262 31.30 10.61 -19.65
C THR A 262 31.54 11.70 -20.68
N GLU A 263 31.37 11.41 -21.96
CA GLU A 263 31.44 12.44 -23.01
C GLU A 263 30.37 13.52 -22.84
N ALA A 264 29.22 13.15 -22.26
CA ALA A 264 28.12 14.03 -21.95
C ALA A 264 28.40 14.87 -20.68
N ASN A 265 28.96 14.26 -19.64
CA ASN A 265 29.27 14.89 -18.36
C ASN A 265 30.78 14.72 -18.05
N ARG A 266 31.61 15.60 -18.58
CA ARG A 266 33.07 15.51 -18.54
C ARG A 266 33.71 15.71 -17.18
N ASP A 267 33.01 16.33 -16.23
CA ASP A 267 33.49 16.50 -14.85
C ASP A 267 32.80 15.56 -13.87
N GLY A 268 31.88 14.70 -14.37
CA GLY A 268 31.12 13.76 -13.56
C GLY A 268 30.22 14.41 -12.51
N ARG A 269 29.87 15.70 -12.69
CA ARG A 269 29.10 16.47 -11.70
C ARG A 269 27.95 17.18 -12.36
N GLU A 270 26.78 17.01 -11.80
CA GLU A 270 25.59 17.72 -12.20
C GLU A 270 24.92 18.34 -10.97
N ALA A 271 24.51 19.60 -11.08
CA ALA A 271 23.79 20.31 -10.03
C ALA A 271 22.43 20.77 -10.57
N LEU A 272 21.36 20.27 -9.95
CA LEU A 272 20.00 20.60 -10.30
C LEU A 272 19.38 21.44 -9.17
N GLY A 273 18.55 22.39 -9.54
CA GLY A 273 17.77 23.21 -8.60
C GLY A 273 16.35 23.38 -9.09
N ASN A 274 15.38 23.18 -8.22
CA ASN A 274 13.98 23.30 -8.54
C ASN A 274 13.22 24.06 -7.46
N VAL A 275 12.19 24.83 -7.87
CA VAL A 275 11.28 25.54 -6.98
C VAL A 275 9.84 25.29 -7.40
N GLY A 276 8.98 25.09 -6.42
CA GLY A 276 7.58 24.83 -6.67
C GLY A 276 6.68 25.37 -5.56
N VAL A 277 5.38 25.22 -5.75
CA VAL A 277 4.37 25.60 -4.77
C VAL A 277 3.17 24.70 -4.83
N ASP A 278 2.74 24.23 -3.66
CA ASP A 278 1.48 23.53 -3.46
C ASP A 278 0.46 24.45 -2.81
N VAL A 279 -0.79 24.35 -3.27
CA VAL A 279 -1.91 25.15 -2.75
C VAL A 279 -3.05 24.20 -2.45
N LYS A 280 -3.57 24.25 -1.22
CA LYS A 280 -4.76 23.51 -0.82
C LYS A 280 -5.84 24.47 -0.35
N TYR A 281 -7.01 24.38 -0.95
CA TYR A 281 -8.12 25.29 -0.68
C TYR A 281 -9.44 24.54 -0.52
N GLY A 282 -10.10 24.78 0.62
CA GLY A 282 -11.47 24.30 0.85
C GLY A 282 -12.47 25.09 0.03
N LEU A 283 -12.91 24.57 -1.12
CA LEU A 283 -13.95 25.19 -1.95
C LEU A 283 -15.31 25.20 -1.24
N ALA A 284 -15.59 24.18 -0.48
CA ALA A 284 -16.76 24.02 0.38
C ALA A 284 -16.40 23.11 1.56
N SER A 285 -17.32 22.93 2.50
CA SER A 285 -17.14 22.05 3.66
C SER A 285 -16.77 20.61 3.29
N ASN A 286 -17.13 20.20 2.10
CA ASN A 286 -17.03 18.83 1.61
C ASN A 286 -16.26 18.71 0.28
N LEU A 287 -15.71 19.81 -0.24
CA LEU A 287 -14.92 19.85 -1.48
C LEU A 287 -13.59 20.57 -1.24
N THR A 288 -12.51 19.95 -1.66
CA THR A 288 -11.15 20.52 -1.59
C THR A 288 -10.57 20.62 -2.99
N LEU A 289 -9.94 21.74 -3.28
CA LEU A 289 -9.04 21.94 -4.41
C LEU A 289 -7.60 21.81 -3.92
N ASP A 290 -6.84 20.93 -4.51
CA ASP A 290 -5.39 20.82 -4.39
C ASP A 290 -4.78 21.20 -5.73
N ALA A 291 -3.78 22.06 -5.75
CA ALA A 291 -3.06 22.47 -6.95
C ALA A 291 -1.55 22.51 -6.68
N THR A 292 -0.77 22.15 -7.67
CA THR A 292 0.68 22.21 -7.62
C THR A 292 1.23 22.84 -8.90
N ILE A 293 2.28 23.61 -8.76
CA ILE A 293 3.02 24.19 -9.88
C ILE A 293 4.46 23.73 -9.73
N ASN A 294 5.00 23.15 -10.80
CA ASN A 294 6.34 22.63 -10.87
C ASN A 294 6.67 21.67 -9.69
N PRO A 295 5.87 20.59 -9.47
CA PRO A 295 6.12 19.67 -8.39
C PRO A 295 7.46 18.95 -8.61
N ASP A 296 8.32 19.03 -7.61
CA ASP A 296 9.60 18.36 -7.61
C ASP A 296 9.53 17.00 -6.90
N PHE A 297 10.28 16.06 -7.43
CA PHE A 297 10.43 14.71 -6.89
C PHE A 297 11.57 14.60 -5.85
N GLY A 298 12.45 15.58 -5.76
CA GLY A 298 13.60 15.59 -4.85
C GLY A 298 13.27 15.63 -3.36
N GLN A 299 12.00 15.90 -3.00
CA GLN A 299 11.52 15.84 -1.61
C GLN A 299 11.19 14.41 -1.14
N VAL A 300 11.19 13.45 -2.06
CA VAL A 300 10.69 12.11 -1.85
C VAL A 300 11.85 11.15 -1.66
N GLU A 301 11.71 10.17 -0.78
CA GLU A 301 12.65 9.07 -0.66
C GLU A 301 12.79 8.38 -2.02
N LEU A 302 14.02 8.10 -2.44
CA LEU A 302 14.29 7.34 -3.67
C LEU A 302 13.62 5.97 -3.61
N ASP A 303 13.17 5.49 -4.76
CA ASP A 303 12.71 4.12 -4.89
C ASP A 303 13.89 3.15 -4.65
N ALA A 304 13.60 1.99 -4.09
CA ALA A 304 14.64 0.98 -3.89
C ALA A 304 15.23 0.55 -5.25
N PRO A 305 16.55 0.42 -5.36
CA PRO A 305 17.17 -0.04 -6.59
C PRO A 305 16.72 -1.48 -6.90
N VAL A 306 16.26 -1.72 -8.12
CA VAL A 306 15.76 -3.02 -8.58
C VAL A 306 16.40 -3.37 -9.91
N LEU A 307 17.12 -4.48 -9.96
CA LEU A 307 17.56 -5.07 -11.23
C LEU A 307 16.41 -5.91 -11.81
N ASN A 308 15.65 -5.33 -12.74
CA ASN A 308 14.52 -6.01 -13.37
C ASN A 308 14.95 -6.78 -14.63
N LEU A 309 15.08 -8.10 -14.52
CA LEU A 309 15.37 -9.01 -15.62
C LEU A 309 14.09 -9.68 -16.19
N SER A 310 12.90 -9.24 -15.78
CA SER A 310 11.63 -9.81 -16.20
C SER A 310 11.03 -9.09 -17.41
N ALA A 311 10.03 -9.72 -18.06
CA ALA A 311 9.24 -9.09 -19.11
C ALA A 311 8.23 -8.05 -18.60
N PHE A 312 8.14 -7.84 -17.29
CA PHE A 312 7.11 -7.02 -16.68
C PHE A 312 7.69 -5.69 -16.19
N GLU A 313 6.93 -4.62 -16.38
CA GLU A 313 7.24 -3.32 -15.80
C GLU A 313 7.20 -3.40 -14.27
N THR A 314 8.21 -2.82 -13.61
CA THR A 314 8.23 -2.70 -12.14
C THR A 314 7.21 -1.67 -11.68
N TRP A 315 6.36 -2.04 -10.74
CA TRP A 315 5.42 -1.13 -10.11
C TRP A 315 6.05 -0.48 -8.88
N PHE A 316 5.96 0.86 -8.80
CA PHE A 316 6.41 1.62 -7.64
C PHE A 316 5.23 2.36 -6.97
N PRO A 317 5.17 2.39 -5.64
CA PRO A 317 4.17 3.17 -4.93
C PRO A 317 4.34 4.67 -5.20
N GLU A 318 3.24 5.42 -5.17
CA GLU A 318 3.30 6.88 -5.23
C GLU A 318 3.89 7.43 -3.93
N ARG A 319 4.74 8.45 -4.03
CA ARG A 319 5.39 9.10 -2.90
C ARG A 319 5.21 10.62 -2.91
N ARG A 320 4.76 11.20 -4.02
CA ARG A 320 4.56 12.64 -4.18
C ARG A 320 3.31 13.08 -3.43
N PRO A 321 3.40 14.02 -2.45
CA PRO A 321 2.29 14.41 -1.59
C PRO A 321 1.03 14.82 -2.36
N PHE A 322 1.17 15.60 -3.45
CA PHE A 322 0.05 15.99 -4.28
C PHE A 322 -0.75 14.80 -4.81
N PHE A 323 -0.11 13.72 -5.28
CA PHE A 323 -0.80 12.56 -5.85
C PHE A 323 -1.29 11.56 -4.79
N ILE A 324 -0.69 11.55 -3.60
CA ILE A 324 -1.07 10.65 -2.51
C ILE A 324 -2.42 11.09 -1.91
N GLU A 325 -2.58 12.38 -1.63
CA GLU A 325 -3.80 12.86 -0.98
C GLU A 325 -5.05 12.62 -1.85
N GLY A 326 -6.04 11.89 -1.31
CA GLY A 326 -7.27 11.54 -2.00
C GLY A 326 -7.10 10.51 -3.12
N SER A 327 -5.96 9.80 -3.17
CA SER A 327 -5.69 8.72 -4.13
C SER A 327 -6.68 7.56 -4.00
N ASP A 328 -7.22 7.34 -2.80
CA ASP A 328 -8.25 6.35 -2.48
C ASP A 328 -9.46 6.44 -3.39
N LEU A 329 -9.83 7.63 -3.84
CA LEU A 329 -10.95 7.83 -4.75
C LEU A 329 -10.67 7.27 -6.16
N TYR A 330 -9.41 7.21 -6.60
CA TYR A 330 -9.02 6.71 -7.92
C TYR A 330 -8.70 5.20 -7.91
N GLU A 331 -8.68 4.56 -6.74
CA GLU A 331 -8.45 3.12 -6.67
C GLU A 331 -9.62 2.33 -7.23
N THR A 332 -9.32 1.43 -8.15
CA THR A 332 -10.29 0.54 -8.80
C THR A 332 -9.66 -0.84 -9.04
N PRO A 333 -10.46 -1.93 -9.20
CA PRO A 333 -9.93 -3.28 -9.43
C PRO A 333 -8.95 -3.42 -10.60
N PHE A 334 -9.21 -2.73 -11.71
CA PHE A 334 -8.18 -2.44 -12.72
C PHE A 334 -7.60 -1.08 -12.38
N SER A 335 -6.31 -0.98 -12.14
CA SER A 335 -5.64 0.29 -11.83
C SER A 335 -5.71 1.25 -13.01
N LEU A 336 -6.88 1.88 -13.23
CA LEU A 336 -7.09 2.81 -14.36
C LEU A 336 -6.37 4.14 -14.18
N PHE A 337 -5.95 4.44 -12.95
CA PHE A 337 -5.13 5.60 -12.62
C PHE A 337 -3.89 5.15 -11.85
N TYR A 338 -2.74 5.40 -12.42
CA TYR A 338 -1.42 5.19 -11.83
C TYR A 338 -0.65 6.50 -11.96
N SER A 339 -0.57 7.26 -10.90
CA SER A 339 -0.05 8.64 -10.89
C SER A 339 1.40 8.75 -11.37
N ARG A 340 2.20 7.69 -11.23
CA ARG A 340 3.58 7.61 -11.74
C ARG A 340 3.67 7.70 -13.28
N ARG A 341 2.55 7.59 -14.00
CA ARG A 341 2.51 7.87 -15.46
C ARG A 341 2.69 9.35 -15.76
N VAL A 342 2.28 10.22 -14.84
CA VAL A 342 2.48 11.68 -14.95
C VAL A 342 3.90 11.98 -14.49
N GLY A 343 4.74 12.46 -15.38
CA GLY A 343 6.15 12.75 -15.11
C GLY A 343 7.06 11.50 -15.17
N ARG A 344 6.66 10.45 -15.89
CA ARG A 344 7.53 9.27 -16.14
C ARG A 344 8.74 9.64 -17.00
N PRO A 345 9.79 8.81 -17.05
CA PRO A 345 10.85 8.98 -18.03
C PRO A 345 10.30 9.07 -19.46
N PRO A 346 10.92 9.87 -20.35
CA PRO A 346 10.54 9.95 -21.77
C PRO A 346 10.48 8.59 -22.43
N SER A 347 9.44 8.35 -23.25
CA SER A 347 9.20 7.06 -23.90
C SER A 347 9.78 6.96 -25.29
N GLY A 348 10.04 8.08 -25.95
CA GLY A 348 10.72 8.13 -27.24
C GLY A 348 12.24 7.97 -27.10
N SER A 349 12.91 7.62 -28.18
CA SER A 349 14.36 7.58 -28.32
C SER A 349 14.74 8.08 -29.70
N VAL A 350 15.97 8.57 -29.83
CA VAL A 350 16.56 8.81 -31.15
C VAL A 350 16.89 7.47 -31.80
N ASP A 351 16.70 7.38 -33.11
CA ASP A 351 17.04 6.19 -33.88
C ASP A 351 18.57 5.96 -33.83
N ASP A 352 19.00 4.74 -33.53
CA ASP A 352 20.42 4.37 -33.44
C ASP A 352 21.18 4.60 -34.76
N ASP A 353 20.51 4.56 -35.90
CA ASP A 353 21.10 4.89 -37.19
C ASP A 353 21.47 6.37 -37.35
N LEU A 354 20.87 7.25 -36.50
CA LEU A 354 21.07 8.69 -36.55
C LEU A 354 22.00 9.19 -35.42
N SER A 355 22.21 8.39 -34.40
CA SER A 355 22.95 8.74 -33.18
C SER A 355 24.20 7.90 -33.04
N ASP A 356 25.36 8.54 -32.79
CA ASP A 356 26.59 7.87 -32.40
C ASP A 356 26.57 7.59 -30.87
N TYR A 357 26.11 8.59 -30.08
CA TYR A 357 25.84 8.46 -28.66
C TYR A 357 24.98 9.60 -28.13
N THR A 358 24.26 9.32 -27.04
CA THR A 358 23.46 10.30 -26.30
C THR A 358 24.37 11.20 -25.47
N LEU A 359 24.16 12.52 -25.57
CA LEU A 359 24.86 13.53 -24.76
C LEU A 359 24.10 13.89 -23.50
N ASP A 360 22.79 14.09 -23.63
CA ASP A 360 21.90 14.45 -22.54
C ASP A 360 20.51 13.91 -22.81
N ARG A 361 19.92 13.24 -21.83
CA ARG A 361 18.55 12.72 -21.89
C ARG A 361 17.89 12.90 -20.53
N PRO A 362 16.70 13.53 -20.47
CA PRO A 362 15.98 13.70 -19.21
C PRO A 362 15.58 12.35 -18.59
N ASP A 363 15.84 12.18 -17.28
CA ASP A 363 15.45 10.99 -16.51
C ASP A 363 13.95 10.97 -16.17
N ALA A 364 13.29 12.12 -16.25
CA ALA A 364 11.86 12.25 -15.99
C ALA A 364 11.27 13.41 -16.81
N THR A 365 9.98 13.34 -17.11
CA THR A 365 9.25 14.43 -17.77
C THR A 365 8.79 15.45 -16.74
N SER A 366 9.12 16.72 -16.97
CA SER A 366 8.77 17.83 -16.08
C SER A 366 7.26 18.06 -16.03
N ILE A 367 6.70 18.21 -14.82
CA ILE A 367 5.29 18.54 -14.63
C ILE A 367 5.15 20.05 -14.50
N LEU A 368 4.56 20.72 -15.48
CA LEU A 368 4.29 22.16 -15.43
C LEU A 368 3.34 22.51 -14.29
N GLY A 369 2.30 21.68 -14.11
CA GLY A 369 1.36 21.87 -13.02
C GLY A 369 0.27 20.81 -13.04
N ALA A 370 -0.38 20.65 -11.88
CA ALA A 370 -1.53 19.79 -11.73
C ALA A 370 -2.54 20.39 -10.76
N ALA A 371 -3.81 20.04 -10.94
CA ALA A 371 -4.88 20.41 -10.04
C ALA A 371 -5.87 19.25 -9.87
N LYS A 372 -6.40 19.08 -8.67
CA LYS A 372 -7.45 18.11 -8.39
C LYS A 372 -8.52 18.69 -7.48
N ILE A 373 -9.75 18.29 -7.69
CA ILE A 373 -10.89 18.58 -6.82
C ILE A 373 -11.40 17.24 -6.29
N THR A 374 -11.49 17.10 -4.99
CA THR A 374 -12.00 15.89 -4.33
C THR A 374 -13.03 16.22 -3.27
N GLY A 375 -14.00 15.33 -3.09
CA GLY A 375 -14.94 15.45 -1.98
C GLY A 375 -16.15 14.56 -2.10
N LYS A 376 -17.04 14.66 -1.08
CA LYS A 376 -18.29 13.90 -1.00
C LYS A 376 -19.47 14.84 -0.90
N LEU A 377 -20.37 14.76 -1.87
CA LEU A 377 -21.57 15.59 -1.92
C LEU A 377 -22.65 15.06 -0.98
N SER A 378 -23.63 15.90 -0.65
CA SER A 378 -24.82 15.46 0.07
C SER A 378 -25.54 14.36 -0.73
N GLY A 379 -25.97 13.30 -0.06
CA GLY A 379 -26.58 12.14 -0.72
C GLY A 379 -25.59 11.00 -1.05
N GLY A 380 -24.36 11.06 -0.54
CA GLY A 380 -23.39 9.96 -0.61
C GLY A 380 -22.66 9.84 -1.96
N THR A 381 -22.63 10.91 -2.76
CA THR A 381 -21.89 10.93 -4.03
C THR A 381 -20.48 11.49 -3.79
N SER A 382 -19.45 10.66 -3.97
CA SER A 382 -18.06 11.12 -3.99
C SER A 382 -17.65 11.48 -5.41
N VAL A 383 -16.90 12.58 -5.56
CA VAL A 383 -16.38 13.06 -6.83
C VAL A 383 -14.90 13.36 -6.72
N ALA A 384 -14.14 13.03 -7.79
CA ALA A 384 -12.78 13.46 -7.94
C ALA A 384 -12.51 13.82 -9.41
N LEU A 385 -11.86 14.96 -9.61
CA LEU A 385 -11.39 15.43 -10.91
C LEU A 385 -9.91 15.77 -10.76
N LEU A 386 -9.07 15.25 -11.63
CA LEU A 386 -7.65 15.56 -11.71
C LEU A 386 -7.29 15.96 -13.13
N ASN A 387 -6.48 17.00 -13.25
CA ASN A 387 -5.82 17.37 -14.50
C ASN A 387 -4.35 17.70 -14.22
N ALA A 388 -3.45 17.22 -15.07
CA ALA A 388 -2.02 17.50 -15.01
C ALA A 388 -1.48 17.75 -16.42
N VAL A 389 -0.48 18.65 -16.53
CA VAL A 389 0.19 18.98 -17.77
C VAL A 389 1.69 18.79 -17.59
N THR A 390 2.31 18.05 -18.51
CA THR A 390 3.78 17.88 -18.56
C THR A 390 4.37 18.71 -19.68
N GLU A 391 5.66 19.00 -19.55
CA GLU A 391 6.46 19.72 -20.54
C GLU A 391 6.86 18.79 -21.70
N GLU A 392 7.31 19.39 -22.80
CA GLU A 392 8.00 18.69 -23.87
C GLU A 392 9.46 18.45 -23.46
N GLU A 393 9.92 17.21 -23.59
CA GLU A 393 11.31 16.85 -23.28
C GLU A 393 12.07 16.47 -24.55
N SER A 394 13.31 16.92 -24.62
CA SER A 394 14.21 16.67 -25.74
C SER A 394 15.48 15.97 -25.29
N GLU A 395 15.98 15.08 -26.13
CA GLU A 395 17.27 14.41 -25.99
C GLU A 395 18.31 15.13 -26.88
N THR A 396 19.47 15.43 -26.30
CA THR A 396 20.62 15.93 -27.05
C THR A 396 21.55 14.78 -27.40
N TYR A 397 21.88 14.64 -28.66
CA TYR A 397 22.71 13.52 -29.14
C TYR A 397 23.78 13.97 -30.13
N MET A 398 24.82 13.17 -30.26
CA MET A 398 25.84 13.32 -31.29
C MET A 398 25.47 12.48 -32.52
N THR A 399 25.43 13.12 -33.70
CA THR A 399 25.15 12.36 -34.92
C THR A 399 26.41 11.62 -35.37
N THR A 400 26.22 10.60 -36.23
CA THR A 400 27.31 9.84 -36.87
C THR A 400 28.26 10.73 -37.74
N GLU A 401 27.83 11.97 -38.05
CA GLU A 401 28.63 12.99 -38.76
C GLU A 401 29.39 13.92 -37.78
N GLY A 402 29.24 13.75 -36.44
CA GLY A 402 29.90 14.54 -35.39
C GLY A 402 29.23 15.89 -35.13
N GLU A 403 27.95 16.04 -35.46
CA GLU A 403 27.14 17.22 -35.12
C GLU A 403 26.30 16.97 -33.89
N THR A 404 26.20 17.95 -33.00
CA THR A 404 25.23 17.91 -31.89
C THR A 404 23.86 18.31 -32.39
N ARG A 405 22.82 17.51 -32.10
CA ARG A 405 21.42 17.76 -32.43
C ARG A 405 20.51 17.49 -31.25
N GLU A 406 19.29 18.01 -31.30
CA GLU A 406 18.21 17.78 -30.36
C GLU A 406 17.03 17.11 -31.07
N ALA A 407 16.38 16.17 -30.38
CA ALA A 407 15.14 15.53 -30.82
C ALA A 407 14.15 15.45 -29.68
N VAL A 408 12.87 15.71 -29.96
CA VAL A 408 11.79 15.55 -28.99
C VAL A 408 11.59 14.08 -28.69
N VAL A 409 11.76 13.68 -27.44
CA VAL A 409 11.58 12.31 -26.94
C VAL A 409 10.32 12.11 -26.12
N GLU A 410 9.73 13.19 -25.59
CA GLU A 410 8.39 13.16 -25.03
C GLU A 410 7.68 14.47 -25.36
N PRO A 411 6.54 14.45 -26.10
CA PRO A 411 5.79 15.65 -26.43
C PRO A 411 5.01 16.14 -25.21
N ILE A 412 4.60 17.42 -25.23
CA ILE A 412 3.70 17.98 -24.23
C ILE A 412 2.46 17.09 -24.10
N ALA A 413 2.06 16.78 -22.86
CA ALA A 413 0.94 15.91 -22.57
C ALA A 413 -0.02 16.50 -21.54
N ASN A 414 -1.30 16.23 -21.74
CA ASN A 414 -2.36 16.54 -20.78
C ASN A 414 -3.00 15.25 -20.29
N TYR A 415 -3.00 15.07 -18.98
CA TYR A 415 -3.54 13.91 -18.27
C TYR A 415 -4.79 14.35 -17.51
N SER A 416 -5.91 13.67 -17.74
CA SER A 416 -7.16 13.93 -17.03
C SER A 416 -7.73 12.65 -16.45
N ALA A 417 -8.24 12.72 -15.22
CA ALA A 417 -8.99 11.64 -14.59
C ALA A 417 -10.25 12.19 -13.92
N PHE A 418 -11.40 11.54 -14.18
CA PHE A 418 -12.68 11.87 -13.58
C PHE A 418 -13.27 10.65 -12.90
N ARG A 419 -13.60 10.78 -11.63
CA ARG A 419 -14.20 9.76 -10.78
C ARG A 419 -15.52 10.21 -10.23
N ILE A 420 -16.52 9.33 -10.27
CA ILE A 420 -17.76 9.43 -9.52
C ILE A 420 -18.02 8.12 -8.80
N LYS A 421 -18.38 8.17 -7.53
CA LYS A 421 -18.74 7.01 -6.71
C LYS A 421 -19.99 7.33 -5.91
N GLN A 422 -21.04 6.51 -6.03
CA GLN A 422 -22.29 6.66 -5.33
C GLN A 422 -22.44 5.57 -4.28
N ASP A 423 -22.65 5.98 -3.03
CA ASP A 423 -23.02 5.05 -1.97
C ASP A 423 -24.43 4.50 -2.24
N VAL A 424 -24.55 3.20 -2.11
CA VAL A 424 -25.83 2.46 -2.28
C VAL A 424 -25.94 1.43 -1.17
N LEU A 425 -27.12 1.14 -0.71
CA LEU A 425 -27.33 0.20 0.40
C LEU A 425 -26.51 0.58 1.66
N GLN A 426 -26.26 -0.41 2.53
CA GLN A 426 -25.33 -0.25 3.64
C GLN A 426 -23.92 -0.72 3.21
N ASN A 427 -22.89 0.10 3.45
CA ASN A 427 -21.47 -0.19 3.19
C ASN A 427 -21.16 -0.65 1.75
N SER A 428 -21.95 -0.18 0.79
CA SER A 428 -21.84 -0.57 -0.62
C SER A 428 -21.71 0.66 -1.51
N HIS A 429 -21.07 0.49 -2.68
CA HIS A 429 -21.00 1.57 -3.66
C HIS A 429 -21.01 1.03 -5.10
N VAL A 430 -21.37 1.92 -6.01
CA VAL A 430 -21.18 1.79 -7.46
C VAL A 430 -20.46 3.03 -7.95
N GLY A 431 -19.51 2.88 -8.85
CA GLY A 431 -18.71 4.01 -9.32
C GLY A 431 -18.33 3.92 -10.78
N GLY A 432 -17.79 5.02 -11.30
CA GLY A 432 -17.19 5.09 -12.62
C GLY A 432 -15.92 5.93 -12.59
N LEU A 433 -14.87 5.46 -13.27
CA LEU A 433 -13.61 6.17 -13.48
C LEU A 433 -13.38 6.28 -14.99
N PHE A 434 -13.05 7.48 -15.43
CA PHE A 434 -12.72 7.80 -16.80
C PHE A 434 -11.37 8.52 -16.84
N THR A 435 -10.48 8.12 -17.75
CA THR A 435 -9.18 8.76 -17.95
C THR A 435 -8.95 9.13 -19.40
N LEU A 436 -8.26 10.24 -19.62
CA LEU A 436 -7.90 10.78 -20.93
C LEU A 436 -6.45 11.25 -20.90
N VAL A 437 -5.66 10.80 -21.87
CA VAL A 437 -4.31 11.33 -22.13
C VAL A 437 -4.29 11.89 -23.54
N SER A 438 -3.91 13.14 -23.68
CA SER A 438 -3.79 13.84 -24.95
C SER A 438 -2.36 14.36 -25.12
N GLN A 439 -1.74 14.05 -26.26
CA GLN A 439 -0.41 14.48 -26.65
C GLN A 439 -0.46 15.05 -28.07
N ASP A 440 0.37 16.03 -28.38
CA ASP A 440 0.29 16.77 -29.67
C ASP A 440 0.48 15.89 -30.91
N THR A 441 1.29 14.86 -30.81
CA THR A 441 1.65 13.99 -31.94
C THR A 441 0.80 12.72 -32.04
N TYR A 442 -0.01 12.42 -31.04
CA TYR A 442 -0.78 11.18 -30.95
C TYR A 442 -2.28 11.44 -30.81
N HIS A 443 -3.09 10.50 -31.26
CA HIS A 443 -4.51 10.53 -30.94
C HIS A 443 -4.73 10.28 -29.44
N PRO A 444 -5.79 10.87 -28.86
CA PRO A 444 -6.06 10.70 -27.44
C PRO A 444 -6.23 9.25 -27.02
N ALA A 445 -5.62 8.87 -25.92
CA ALA A 445 -5.87 7.60 -25.25
C ALA A 445 -7.01 7.77 -24.24
N VAL A 446 -8.05 6.97 -24.39
CA VAL A 446 -9.26 7.01 -23.57
C VAL A 446 -9.43 5.69 -22.85
N THR A 447 -9.63 5.74 -21.53
CA THR A 447 -9.98 4.56 -20.73
C THR A 447 -11.15 4.88 -19.81
N GLY A 448 -12.06 3.94 -19.65
CA GLY A 448 -13.18 4.12 -18.72
C GLY A 448 -13.65 2.80 -18.16
N GLY A 449 -14.29 2.86 -16.99
CA GLY A 449 -14.82 1.67 -16.36
C GLY A 449 -15.91 1.98 -15.33
N VAL A 450 -16.72 0.98 -15.06
CA VAL A 450 -17.71 0.99 -13.98
C VAL A 450 -17.33 -0.09 -13.00
N ASP A 451 -17.26 0.26 -11.72
CA ASP A 451 -16.94 -0.63 -10.61
C ASP A 451 -18.07 -0.67 -9.59
N TRP A 452 -18.08 -1.74 -8.83
CA TRP A 452 -19.04 -1.95 -7.74
C TRP A 452 -18.41 -2.71 -6.59
N ARG A 453 -18.92 -2.44 -5.39
CA ARG A 453 -18.62 -3.20 -4.17
C ARG A 453 -19.90 -3.29 -3.34
N LEU A 454 -20.51 -4.46 -3.33
CA LEU A 454 -21.82 -4.69 -2.75
C LEU A 454 -21.74 -5.69 -1.61
N PHE A 455 -22.20 -5.31 -0.44
CA PHE A 455 -22.31 -6.17 0.72
C PHE A 455 -23.74 -6.61 0.97
N THR A 456 -23.92 -7.80 1.53
CA THR A 456 -25.18 -8.19 2.16
C THR A 456 -25.40 -7.37 3.44
N ASN A 457 -26.65 -7.23 3.88
CA ASN A 457 -27.05 -6.39 5.01
C ASN A 457 -26.29 -6.71 6.33
N ASN A 458 -25.78 -7.93 6.49
CA ASN A 458 -25.00 -8.35 7.65
C ASN A 458 -23.48 -8.31 7.40
N GLY A 459 -23.00 -7.78 6.27
CA GLY A 459 -21.60 -7.70 5.92
C GLY A 459 -20.89 -9.05 5.69
N VAL A 460 -21.64 -10.17 5.66
CA VAL A 460 -21.03 -11.51 5.55
C VAL A 460 -20.48 -11.77 4.16
N TRP A 461 -21.23 -11.38 3.13
CA TRP A 461 -20.86 -11.62 1.75
C TRP A 461 -20.61 -10.31 1.02
N ASN A 462 -19.57 -10.32 0.20
CA ASN A 462 -19.20 -9.21 -0.67
C ASN A 462 -19.20 -9.68 -2.13
N PHE A 463 -19.79 -8.87 -3.00
CA PHE A 463 -19.64 -9.00 -4.45
C PHE A 463 -19.04 -7.72 -4.99
N SER A 464 -17.84 -7.78 -5.52
CA SER A 464 -17.12 -6.62 -6.07
C SER A 464 -16.57 -6.93 -7.45
N GLY A 465 -16.31 -5.88 -8.22
CA GLY A 465 -15.73 -6.03 -9.54
C GLY A 465 -15.73 -4.74 -10.34
N GLN A 466 -15.29 -4.86 -11.60
CA GLN A 466 -15.23 -3.76 -12.53
C GLN A 466 -15.34 -4.26 -13.96
N THR A 467 -15.97 -3.48 -14.81
CA THR A 467 -15.89 -3.60 -16.27
C THR A 467 -15.16 -2.38 -16.81
N VAL A 468 -14.25 -2.59 -17.74
CA VAL A 468 -13.42 -1.52 -18.31
C VAL A 468 -13.39 -1.60 -19.83
N PHE A 469 -13.17 -0.45 -20.47
CA PHE A 469 -12.82 -0.36 -21.89
C PHE A 469 -11.66 0.60 -22.06
N SER A 470 -10.89 0.42 -23.10
CA SER A 470 -9.83 1.34 -23.52
C SER A 470 -9.79 1.49 -25.04
N ARG A 471 -9.34 2.67 -25.48
CA ARG A 471 -8.99 2.94 -26.86
C ARG A 471 -7.75 3.83 -26.88
N VAL A 472 -6.75 3.40 -27.60
CA VAL A 472 -5.50 4.15 -27.82
C VAL A 472 -5.36 4.37 -29.32
N ASP A 473 -5.15 5.60 -29.73
CA ASP A 473 -5.05 6.01 -31.12
C ASP A 473 -6.27 5.56 -31.97
N LYS A 474 -6.01 4.90 -33.09
CA LYS A 474 -7.04 4.35 -34.01
C LYS A 474 -7.26 2.86 -33.82
N GLU A 475 -6.66 2.28 -32.78
CA GLU A 475 -6.77 0.87 -32.51
C GLU A 475 -8.20 0.44 -32.11
N ASP A 476 -8.43 -0.84 -32.12
CA ASP A 476 -9.69 -1.44 -31.70
C ASP A 476 -9.94 -1.21 -30.21
N ILE A 477 -11.23 -1.19 -29.83
CA ILE A 477 -11.59 -1.06 -28.43
C ILE A 477 -11.29 -2.35 -27.69
N GLY A 478 -10.46 -2.26 -26.65
CA GLY A 478 -10.20 -3.36 -25.74
C GLY A 478 -11.14 -3.37 -24.54
N PHE A 479 -11.39 -4.54 -23.97
CA PHE A 479 -12.28 -4.77 -22.84
C PHE A 479 -11.59 -5.49 -21.70
N GLY A 480 -12.07 -5.25 -20.47
CA GLY A 480 -11.71 -6.01 -19.30
C GLY A 480 -12.88 -6.20 -18.33
N VAL A 481 -12.85 -7.33 -17.63
CA VAL A 481 -13.82 -7.64 -16.56
C VAL A 481 -13.07 -8.24 -15.39
N SER A 482 -13.34 -7.75 -14.19
CA SER A 482 -12.94 -8.35 -12.92
C SER A 482 -14.18 -8.57 -12.07
N ALA A 483 -14.31 -9.73 -11.46
CA ALA A 483 -15.40 -10.06 -10.53
C ALA A 483 -14.85 -10.88 -9.37
N ASN A 484 -15.25 -10.53 -8.16
CA ASN A 484 -14.87 -11.23 -6.93
C ASN A 484 -16.12 -11.48 -6.09
N PHE A 485 -16.28 -12.70 -5.60
CA PHE A 485 -17.31 -13.07 -4.65
C PHE A 485 -16.64 -13.63 -3.40
N ALA A 486 -16.82 -12.95 -2.28
CA ALA A 486 -16.10 -13.25 -1.04
C ALA A 486 -17.05 -13.46 0.16
N LYS A 487 -16.68 -14.39 1.01
CA LYS A 487 -17.14 -14.43 2.40
C LYS A 487 -16.22 -13.53 3.21
N ALA A 488 -16.65 -12.28 3.44
CA ALA A 488 -15.84 -11.21 4.04
C ALA A 488 -15.74 -11.31 5.57
N SER A 489 -16.72 -11.94 6.23
CA SER A 489 -16.76 -12.08 7.68
C SER A 489 -16.85 -13.53 8.13
N GLY A 490 -16.62 -13.76 9.41
CA GLY A 490 -16.63 -15.06 10.07
C GLY A 490 -15.45 -15.26 11.00
N ARG A 491 -15.69 -15.90 12.15
CA ARG A 491 -14.66 -16.10 13.18
C ARG A 491 -13.49 -16.96 12.66
N HIS A 492 -13.80 -18.08 12.01
CA HIS A 492 -12.78 -19.05 11.60
C HIS A 492 -12.58 -19.11 10.08
N LEU A 493 -13.64 -18.96 9.30
CA LEU A 493 -13.62 -19.25 7.87
C LEU A 493 -13.89 -17.99 7.04
N ARG A 494 -12.98 -17.68 6.12
CA ARG A 494 -13.11 -16.67 5.07
C ARG A 494 -12.64 -17.23 3.74
N GLY A 495 -13.04 -16.62 2.64
CA GLY A 495 -12.59 -17.07 1.32
C GLY A 495 -13.23 -16.26 0.20
N ALA A 496 -12.67 -16.40 -0.99
CA ALA A 496 -13.20 -15.75 -2.18
C ALA A 496 -12.97 -16.60 -3.43
N ILE A 497 -13.78 -16.33 -4.44
CA ILE A 497 -13.56 -16.77 -5.83
C ILE A 497 -13.47 -15.52 -6.67
N ASP A 498 -12.52 -15.47 -7.58
CA ASP A 498 -12.24 -14.35 -8.48
C ASP A 498 -12.16 -14.79 -9.94
N LEU A 499 -12.58 -13.88 -10.81
CA LEU A 499 -12.51 -13.98 -12.26
C LEU A 499 -11.87 -12.70 -12.79
N THR A 500 -10.89 -12.83 -13.68
CA THR A 500 -10.30 -11.71 -14.42
C THR A 500 -10.24 -12.03 -15.91
N ILE A 501 -10.71 -11.12 -16.73
CA ILE A 501 -10.63 -11.19 -18.20
C ILE A 501 -10.05 -9.88 -18.70
N LYS A 502 -9.00 -9.96 -19.51
CA LYS A 502 -8.34 -8.82 -20.17
C LYS A 502 -8.21 -9.16 -21.65
N ASP A 503 -8.94 -8.46 -22.48
CA ASP A 503 -8.89 -8.57 -23.93
C ASP A 503 -7.47 -8.25 -24.46
N PRO A 504 -7.01 -8.86 -25.58
CA PRO A 504 -5.72 -8.52 -26.18
C PRO A 504 -5.55 -7.04 -26.50
N ASN A 505 -6.64 -6.34 -26.86
CA ASN A 505 -6.61 -4.92 -27.22
C ASN A 505 -6.79 -4.00 -25.99
N LEU A 506 -6.88 -4.55 -24.78
CA LEU A 506 -7.02 -3.72 -23.58
C LEU A 506 -5.71 -3.00 -23.27
N GLN A 507 -5.68 -1.70 -23.49
CA GLN A 507 -4.50 -0.84 -23.26
C GLN A 507 -4.85 0.27 -22.26
N ILE A 508 -4.49 0.07 -20.98
CA ILE A 508 -4.75 1.05 -19.93
C ILE A 508 -3.48 1.80 -19.48
N ASN A 509 -2.30 1.39 -19.92
CA ASN A 509 -1.00 1.86 -19.40
C ASN A 509 -0.64 3.30 -19.77
N ARG A 510 -1.46 4.02 -20.54
CA ARG A 510 -1.22 5.46 -20.79
C ARG A 510 -1.39 6.31 -19.53
N LEU A 511 -2.34 5.97 -18.64
CA LEU A 511 -2.49 6.59 -17.31
C LEU A 511 -2.76 5.57 -16.21
N GLY A 512 -3.05 4.32 -16.55
CA GLY A 512 -3.23 3.21 -15.63
C GLY A 512 -2.01 2.29 -15.56
N TYR A 513 -2.20 1.14 -14.90
CA TYR A 513 -1.19 0.10 -14.80
C TYR A 513 -1.80 -1.30 -14.96
N THR A 514 -1.25 -2.06 -15.88
CA THR A 514 -1.43 -3.51 -15.96
C THR A 514 -0.13 -4.14 -16.44
N SER A 515 0.27 -5.24 -15.82
CA SER A 515 1.46 -5.98 -16.24
C SER A 515 1.26 -6.74 -17.55
N ARG A 516 0.01 -7.10 -17.87
CA ARG A 516 -0.34 -7.76 -19.13
C ARG A 516 -1.81 -7.58 -19.51
N ASN A 517 -2.10 -7.65 -20.79
CA ASN A 517 -3.40 -7.92 -21.42
C ASN A 517 -3.42 -9.37 -21.96
N ASP A 518 -4.33 -9.71 -22.86
CA ASP A 518 -4.49 -11.06 -23.42
C ASP A 518 -4.50 -12.15 -22.34
N TYR A 519 -5.46 -12.05 -21.39
CA TYR A 519 -5.43 -12.88 -20.20
C TYR A 519 -6.83 -13.19 -19.65
N ARG A 520 -7.06 -14.43 -19.31
CA ARG A 520 -8.24 -14.92 -18.59
C ARG A 520 -7.80 -15.74 -17.40
N GLU A 521 -8.30 -15.41 -16.24
CA GLU A 521 -7.96 -16.11 -14.99
C GLU A 521 -9.21 -16.43 -14.21
N ILE A 522 -9.23 -17.61 -13.60
CA ILE A 522 -10.10 -17.97 -12.51
C ILE A 522 -9.24 -18.36 -11.31
N GLY A 523 -9.58 -17.82 -10.16
CA GLY A 523 -8.86 -18.05 -8.93
C GLY A 523 -9.77 -18.13 -7.72
N GLY A 524 -9.13 -18.33 -6.58
CA GLY A 524 -9.80 -18.30 -5.31
C GLY A 524 -8.88 -18.65 -4.16
N TRP A 525 -9.33 -18.31 -2.99
CA TRP A 525 -8.61 -18.62 -1.75
C TRP A 525 -9.58 -18.98 -0.63
N PHE A 526 -9.07 -19.73 0.30
CA PHE A 526 -9.75 -20.14 1.52
C PHE A 526 -8.82 -19.98 2.70
N MET A 527 -9.33 -19.41 3.81
CA MET A 527 -8.58 -19.17 5.03
C MET A 527 -9.31 -19.78 6.23
N TYR A 528 -8.54 -20.49 7.05
CA TYR A 528 -8.94 -20.87 8.40
C TYR A 528 -8.06 -20.17 9.42
N ARG A 529 -8.67 -19.47 10.38
CA ARG A 529 -7.95 -18.76 11.44
C ARG A 529 -8.49 -19.12 12.82
N THR A 530 -7.61 -19.05 13.82
CA THR A 530 -7.98 -19.08 15.24
C THR A 530 -7.47 -17.82 15.91
N GLN A 531 -8.23 -17.32 16.88
CA GLN A 531 -7.91 -16.11 17.63
C GLN A 531 -7.93 -16.37 19.15
N ASP A 532 -8.20 -17.62 19.55
CA ASP A 532 -8.16 -18.05 20.93
C ASP A 532 -6.85 -18.76 21.21
N ASN A 533 -6.31 -18.56 22.40
CA ASN A 533 -5.12 -19.27 22.86
C ASN A 533 -5.33 -20.79 22.78
N TRP A 534 -4.49 -21.46 22.03
CA TRP A 534 -4.49 -22.91 21.92
C TRP A 534 -3.07 -23.47 21.96
N TRP A 535 -2.76 -24.25 23.01
CA TRP A 535 -1.44 -24.82 23.27
C TRP A 535 -0.37 -23.70 23.36
N ILE A 536 0.57 -23.65 22.39
CA ILE A 536 1.62 -22.61 22.30
C ILE A 536 1.25 -21.47 21.35
N PHE A 537 0.10 -21.54 20.69
CA PHE A 537 -0.35 -20.57 19.72
C PHE A 537 -1.35 -19.61 20.35
N ARG A 538 -1.15 -18.33 20.10
CA ARG A 538 -2.05 -17.26 20.43
C ARG A 538 -3.03 -17.01 19.29
N ASN A 539 -2.49 -16.89 18.08
CA ASN A 539 -3.24 -16.70 16.85
C ASN A 539 -2.70 -17.61 15.76
N THR A 540 -3.58 -18.07 14.86
CA THR A 540 -3.16 -18.79 13.65
C THR A 540 -3.94 -18.32 12.42
N TRP A 541 -3.25 -18.19 11.28
CA TRP A 541 -3.86 -17.97 9.98
C TRP A 541 -3.32 -19.00 9.00
N ASN A 542 -4.20 -19.78 8.39
CA ASN A 542 -3.86 -20.81 7.45
C ASN A 542 -4.65 -20.58 6.18
N GLN A 543 -3.99 -20.32 5.07
CA GLN A 543 -4.61 -20.01 3.81
C GLN A 543 -4.14 -20.98 2.72
N CYS A 544 -5.07 -21.41 1.88
CA CYS A 544 -4.74 -22.00 0.60
C CYS A 544 -5.37 -21.17 -0.53
N SER A 545 -4.68 -21.09 -1.66
CA SER A 545 -5.17 -20.43 -2.86
C SER A 545 -4.87 -21.26 -4.10
N PHE A 546 -5.67 -21.05 -5.13
CA PHE A 546 -5.43 -21.58 -6.46
C PHE A 546 -5.76 -20.53 -7.50
N HIS A 547 -5.01 -20.52 -8.59
CA HIS A 547 -5.24 -19.66 -9.74
C HIS A 547 -4.92 -20.42 -11.00
N SER A 548 -5.66 -20.17 -12.06
CA SER A 548 -5.43 -20.74 -13.38
C SER A 548 -5.75 -19.73 -14.46
N GLY A 549 -4.81 -19.46 -15.35
CA GLY A 549 -4.90 -18.43 -16.36
C GLY A 549 -4.44 -18.90 -17.74
N TRP A 550 -5.10 -18.36 -18.76
CA TRP A 550 -4.87 -18.62 -20.19
C TRP A 550 -4.86 -17.33 -20.97
N ASN A 551 -4.14 -17.30 -22.10
CA ASN A 551 -4.31 -16.26 -23.10
C ASN A 551 -5.57 -16.52 -23.96
N TYR A 552 -5.86 -15.65 -24.91
CA TYR A 552 -7.02 -15.82 -25.79
C TYR A 552 -6.81 -16.91 -26.88
N ALA A 553 -5.59 -17.29 -27.16
CA ALA A 553 -5.28 -18.46 -27.99
C ALA A 553 -5.59 -19.78 -27.27
N GLY A 554 -5.72 -19.75 -25.94
CA GLY A 554 -6.01 -20.92 -25.12
C GLY A 554 -4.78 -21.58 -24.52
N ASP A 555 -3.62 -20.93 -24.62
CA ASP A 555 -2.37 -21.43 -24.06
C ASP A 555 -2.40 -21.32 -22.52
N ASP A 556 -1.87 -22.34 -21.87
CA ASP A 556 -1.78 -22.44 -20.42
C ASP A 556 -0.63 -21.59 -19.89
N ILE A 557 -0.96 -20.37 -19.46
CA ILE A 557 0.03 -19.35 -19.07
C ILE A 557 0.34 -19.41 -17.59
N TYR A 558 -0.65 -19.80 -16.75
CA TYR A 558 -0.51 -19.69 -15.32
C TYR A 558 -1.41 -20.69 -14.59
N ARG A 559 -0.80 -21.59 -13.82
CA ARG A 559 -1.50 -22.42 -12.84
C ARG A 559 -0.70 -22.48 -11.55
N ARG A 560 -1.30 -22.06 -10.46
CA ARG A 560 -0.63 -21.99 -9.17
C ARG A 560 -1.52 -22.48 -8.06
N GLY A 561 -0.95 -23.30 -7.19
CA GLY A 561 -1.47 -23.63 -5.87
C GLY A 561 -0.52 -23.08 -4.81
N ASN A 562 -1.06 -22.46 -3.77
CA ASN A 562 -0.30 -21.95 -2.66
C ASN A 562 -0.93 -22.38 -1.34
N ILE A 563 -0.08 -22.73 -0.37
CA ILE A 563 -0.45 -22.88 1.04
C ILE A 563 0.50 -21.97 1.83
N ASN A 564 -0.05 -21.09 2.65
CA ASN A 564 0.71 -20.28 3.58
C ASN A 564 0.08 -20.30 4.97
N SER A 565 0.91 -20.23 5.98
CA SER A 565 0.49 -20.22 7.36
C SER A 565 1.33 -19.24 8.17
N TYR A 566 0.66 -18.59 9.10
CA TYR A 566 1.23 -17.68 10.07
C TYR A 566 0.76 -18.11 11.46
N PHE A 567 1.67 -18.12 12.41
CA PHE A 567 1.42 -18.49 13.80
C PHE A 567 2.06 -17.45 14.70
N GLU A 568 1.28 -16.88 15.59
CA GLU A 568 1.77 -16.10 16.71
C GLU A 568 1.80 -17.01 17.95
N LEU A 569 2.96 -17.05 18.59
CA LEU A 569 3.19 -17.90 19.75
C LEU A 569 2.86 -17.12 21.07
N THR A 570 2.61 -17.87 22.14
CA THR A 570 2.34 -17.27 23.47
C THR A 570 3.51 -16.50 24.07
N ASN A 571 4.73 -16.66 23.54
CA ASN A 571 5.90 -15.82 23.85
C ASN A 571 6.09 -14.64 22.86
N PHE A 572 5.06 -14.35 22.05
CA PHE A 572 5.03 -13.26 21.06
C PHE A 572 6.05 -13.37 19.91
N TRP A 573 6.55 -14.56 19.70
CA TRP A 573 7.28 -14.85 18.47
C TRP A 573 6.32 -15.17 17.36
N SER A 574 6.64 -14.73 16.15
CA SER A 574 5.87 -15.07 14.95
C SER A 574 6.68 -16.03 14.08
N VAL A 575 6.04 -17.10 13.66
CA VAL A 575 6.62 -18.07 12.74
C VAL A 575 5.63 -18.36 11.62
N GLY A 576 6.13 -18.66 10.43
CA GLY A 576 5.25 -19.04 9.34
C GLY A 576 6.00 -19.79 8.25
N TYR A 577 5.21 -20.36 7.34
CA TYR A 577 5.74 -21.03 6.17
C TYR A 577 4.85 -20.78 4.95
N SER A 578 5.43 -20.92 3.78
CA SER A 578 4.72 -20.93 2.50
C SER A 578 5.21 -22.07 1.61
N VAL A 579 4.31 -22.63 0.82
CA VAL A 579 4.62 -23.60 -0.23
C VAL A 579 3.81 -23.22 -1.47
N ASN A 580 4.48 -23.10 -2.59
CA ASN A 580 3.89 -22.81 -3.89
C ASN A 580 4.21 -23.97 -4.85
N ILE A 581 3.24 -24.36 -5.65
CA ILE A 581 3.40 -25.28 -6.76
C ILE A 581 2.82 -24.60 -8.00
N GLN A 582 3.55 -24.63 -9.08
CA GLN A 582 3.24 -23.92 -10.31
C GLN A 582 3.40 -24.89 -11.49
N THR A 583 2.41 -24.93 -12.37
CA THR A 583 2.36 -25.88 -13.50
C THR A 583 2.09 -25.18 -14.83
N GLU A 584 2.52 -23.92 -14.95
CA GLU A 584 2.47 -23.21 -16.24
C GLU A 584 3.24 -23.99 -17.29
N LYS A 585 2.72 -23.95 -18.50
CA LYS A 585 3.36 -24.59 -19.62
C LYS A 585 4.05 -23.58 -20.55
N TYR A 586 3.45 -22.42 -20.75
CA TYR A 586 3.92 -21.45 -21.72
C TYR A 586 4.05 -20.04 -21.13
N SER A 587 4.98 -19.26 -21.70
CA SER A 587 5.04 -17.81 -21.56
C SER A 587 5.03 -17.18 -22.97
N ASP A 588 4.11 -16.26 -23.19
CA ASP A 588 3.97 -15.48 -24.42
C ASP A 588 4.69 -14.12 -24.34
N LEU A 589 5.27 -13.80 -23.19
CA LEU A 589 5.97 -12.53 -22.96
C LEU A 589 7.49 -12.69 -22.82
N GLU A 590 7.98 -13.86 -22.42
CA GLU A 590 9.42 -14.06 -22.15
C GLU A 590 10.29 -13.93 -23.40
N THR A 591 9.76 -14.19 -24.59
CA THR A 591 10.44 -14.03 -25.88
C THR A 591 10.42 -12.60 -26.43
N ARG A 592 9.88 -11.65 -25.68
CA ARG A 592 9.76 -10.23 -26.07
C ARG A 592 9.08 -10.01 -27.43
N GLY A 593 8.01 -10.78 -27.70
CA GLY A 593 7.23 -10.67 -28.95
C GLY A 593 7.55 -11.75 -30.00
N ASN A 594 8.52 -12.63 -29.73
CA ASN A 594 8.98 -13.65 -30.68
C ASN A 594 8.32 -15.03 -30.43
N GLY A 595 7.04 -15.03 -30.19
CA GLY A 595 6.21 -16.23 -30.07
C GLY A 595 6.13 -16.79 -28.65
N LEU A 596 5.70 -18.04 -28.57
CA LEU A 596 5.39 -18.72 -27.31
C LEU A 596 6.61 -19.50 -26.82
N TRP A 597 7.04 -19.24 -25.59
CA TRP A 597 8.12 -19.98 -24.94
C TRP A 597 7.56 -21.10 -24.07
N GLU A 598 8.04 -22.31 -24.24
CA GLU A 598 7.67 -23.44 -23.37
C GLU A 598 8.62 -23.52 -22.17
N TRP A 599 8.06 -23.65 -20.97
CA TRP A 599 8.82 -23.79 -19.74
C TRP A 599 9.70 -25.05 -19.77
N PRO A 600 11.01 -24.95 -19.49
CA PRO A 600 11.93 -26.09 -19.57
C PRO A 600 11.59 -27.22 -18.58
N VAL A 601 10.98 -26.90 -17.44
CA VAL A 601 10.68 -27.85 -16.36
C VAL A 601 9.29 -27.60 -15.79
N HIS A 602 8.50 -28.66 -15.68
CA HIS A 602 7.18 -28.67 -15.04
C HIS A 602 7.06 -29.84 -14.07
N PRO A 603 6.39 -29.66 -12.94
CA PRO A 603 6.01 -28.41 -12.28
C PRO A 603 7.21 -27.71 -11.61
N THR A 604 7.11 -26.41 -11.39
CA THR A 604 8.01 -25.67 -10.51
C THR A 604 7.45 -25.63 -9.09
N TRP A 605 8.32 -25.42 -8.12
CA TRP A 605 7.92 -25.26 -6.73
C TRP A 605 8.75 -24.19 -6.04
N SER A 606 8.19 -23.58 -5.02
CA SER A 606 8.94 -22.74 -4.07
C SER A 606 8.36 -22.89 -2.68
N GLY A 607 9.20 -22.66 -1.68
CA GLY A 607 8.76 -22.68 -0.30
C GLY A 607 9.71 -21.89 0.58
N GLY A 608 9.20 -21.47 1.72
CA GLY A 608 9.98 -20.71 2.67
C GLY A 608 9.39 -20.74 4.07
N THR A 609 10.20 -20.27 5.01
CA THR A 609 9.83 -20.09 6.41
C THR A 609 10.40 -18.79 6.92
N PHE A 610 9.72 -18.19 7.89
CA PHE A 610 10.20 -17.00 8.58
C PHE A 610 10.05 -17.15 10.10
N LEU A 611 10.86 -16.38 10.81
CA LEU A 611 10.83 -16.22 12.25
C LEU A 611 11.01 -14.74 12.58
N ILE A 612 10.15 -14.21 13.46
CA ILE A 612 10.26 -12.88 14.04
C ILE A 612 10.23 -13.04 15.55
N THR A 613 11.18 -12.48 16.26
CA THR A 613 11.19 -12.50 17.73
C THR A 613 10.33 -11.38 18.29
N ASP A 614 10.07 -11.42 19.60
CA ASP A 614 9.29 -10.40 20.28
C ASP A 614 9.94 -9.01 20.15
N ARG A 615 9.30 -8.11 19.40
CA ARG A 615 9.77 -6.74 19.13
C ARG A 615 9.66 -5.80 20.35
N ARG A 616 9.03 -6.23 21.42
CA ARG A 616 8.97 -5.47 22.67
C ARG A 616 10.30 -5.50 23.42
N HIS A 617 11.23 -6.39 23.11
CA HIS A 617 12.57 -6.39 23.66
C HIS A 617 13.45 -5.30 23.02
N LYS A 618 14.49 -4.88 23.74
CA LYS A 618 15.48 -3.91 23.22
C LYS A 618 16.23 -4.41 22.00
N LEU A 619 16.29 -5.71 21.84
CA LEU A 619 16.93 -6.40 20.73
C LEU A 619 15.93 -7.39 20.15
N SER A 620 15.61 -7.27 18.89
CA SER A 620 14.77 -8.19 18.14
C SER A 620 15.48 -8.65 16.86
N PHE A 621 15.09 -9.84 16.40
CA PHE A 621 15.60 -10.47 15.18
C PHE A 621 14.43 -10.90 14.32
N ASP A 622 14.62 -10.77 13.02
CA ASP A 622 13.75 -11.35 12.03
C ASP A 622 14.57 -12.03 10.94
N THR A 623 14.08 -13.14 10.44
CA THR A 623 14.75 -13.90 9.39
C THR A 623 13.78 -14.65 8.53
N ASN A 624 14.11 -14.82 7.27
CA ASN A 624 13.43 -15.74 6.39
C ASN A 624 14.41 -16.55 5.55
N ILE A 625 14.01 -17.76 5.18
CA ILE A 625 14.73 -18.64 4.27
C ILE A 625 13.73 -19.13 3.25
N ASN A 626 14.04 -18.94 1.98
CA ASN A 626 13.22 -19.33 0.86
C ASN A 626 14.05 -20.11 -0.16
N SER A 627 13.43 -21.05 -0.85
CA SER A 627 14.06 -21.77 -1.95
C SER A 627 13.04 -22.28 -2.95
N GLY A 628 13.48 -22.58 -4.15
CA GLY A 628 12.59 -23.09 -5.18
C GLY A 628 13.32 -23.49 -6.46
N SER A 629 12.55 -23.97 -7.41
CA SER A 629 12.95 -24.17 -8.78
C SER A 629 12.30 -23.10 -9.68
N ASP A 630 13.00 -22.65 -10.68
CA ASP A 630 12.51 -21.68 -11.66
C ASP A 630 13.21 -21.86 -13.00
N ARG A 631 12.44 -22.00 -14.09
CA ARG A 631 12.93 -21.99 -15.46
C ARG A 631 14.12 -22.94 -15.71
N GLY A 632 14.04 -24.16 -15.20
CA GLY A 632 15.10 -25.17 -15.35
C GLY A 632 16.21 -25.07 -14.33
N GLY A 633 16.31 -23.99 -13.58
CA GLY A 633 17.25 -23.78 -12.51
C GLY A 633 16.65 -23.94 -11.11
N SER A 634 17.43 -23.55 -10.13
CA SER A 634 17.00 -23.47 -8.73
C SER A 634 17.53 -22.18 -8.10
N TRP A 635 16.88 -21.78 -7.01
CA TRP A 635 17.28 -20.60 -6.28
C TRP A 635 17.10 -20.79 -4.78
N TRP A 636 17.83 -20.02 -4.01
CA TRP A 636 17.59 -19.82 -2.60
C TRP A 636 17.85 -18.38 -2.19
N ALA A 637 17.10 -17.93 -1.19
CA ALA A 637 17.23 -16.58 -0.66
C ALA A 637 17.08 -16.61 0.84
N ASN A 638 17.81 -15.77 1.53
CA ASN A 638 17.66 -15.58 2.97
C ASN A 638 17.81 -14.11 3.34
N TYR A 639 17.08 -13.73 4.35
CA TYR A 639 17.15 -12.43 4.98
C TYR A 639 17.45 -12.59 6.47
N VAL A 640 18.24 -11.70 7.02
CA VAL A 640 18.47 -11.55 8.46
C VAL A 640 18.39 -10.08 8.80
N GLY A 641 17.47 -9.74 9.71
CA GLY A 641 17.27 -8.41 10.26
C GLY A 641 17.55 -8.38 11.77
N VAL A 642 18.10 -7.27 12.22
CA VAL A 642 18.36 -6.98 13.63
C VAL A 642 17.89 -5.57 13.92
N GLU A 643 17.05 -5.43 14.93
CA GLU A 643 16.62 -4.15 15.45
C GLU A 643 17.09 -4.00 16.90
N TYR A 644 17.77 -2.89 17.21
CA TYR A 644 18.30 -2.60 18.54
C TYR A 644 17.87 -1.25 19.05
N ARG A 645 17.07 -1.23 20.12
CA ARG A 645 16.54 -0.06 20.80
C ARG A 645 17.10 0.09 22.21
N PRO A 646 18.32 0.63 22.37
CA PRO A 646 18.93 0.78 23.69
C PRO A 646 18.17 1.75 24.60
N ARG A 647 17.53 2.77 24.02
CA ARG A 647 16.73 3.79 24.69
C ARG A 647 15.43 4.04 23.91
N SER A 648 14.44 4.63 24.57
CA SER A 648 13.13 4.97 23.97
C SER A 648 13.20 5.96 22.79
N ASN A 649 14.32 6.66 22.62
CA ASN A 649 14.53 7.66 21.58
C ASN A 649 15.69 7.34 20.61
N LEU A 650 16.22 6.10 20.68
CA LEU A 650 17.37 5.68 19.88
C LEU A 650 17.10 4.28 19.32
N GLU A 651 17.21 4.14 18.01
CA GLU A 651 16.94 2.92 17.26
C GLU A 651 18.03 2.69 16.21
N PHE A 652 18.45 1.45 16.08
CA PHE A 652 19.35 0.96 15.04
C PHE A 652 18.72 -0.24 14.38
N GLU A 653 18.66 -0.22 13.06
CA GLU A 653 18.22 -1.33 12.23
C GLU A 653 19.34 -1.73 11.29
N ALA A 654 19.55 -3.02 11.14
CA ALA A 654 20.48 -3.57 10.17
C ALA A 654 19.85 -4.81 9.54
N GLY A 655 19.91 -4.92 8.22
CA GLY A 655 19.42 -6.07 7.50
C GLY A 655 20.34 -6.45 6.36
N ALA A 656 20.37 -7.73 6.07
CA ALA A 656 21.11 -8.31 4.97
C ALA A 656 20.24 -9.33 4.23
N ASP A 657 20.14 -9.16 2.92
CA ASP A 657 19.54 -10.11 1.99
C ASP A 657 20.63 -10.79 1.18
N TYR A 658 20.50 -12.07 0.98
CA TYR A 658 21.31 -12.80 0.01
C TYR A 658 20.40 -13.66 -0.87
N HIS A 659 20.55 -13.52 -2.17
CA HIS A 659 19.82 -14.29 -3.16
C HIS A 659 20.79 -14.92 -4.17
N ARG A 660 20.65 -16.22 -4.39
CA ARG A 660 21.41 -16.96 -5.39
C ARG A 660 20.49 -17.73 -6.33
N THR A 661 20.73 -17.58 -7.63
CA THR A 661 20.10 -18.37 -8.70
C THR A 661 21.16 -19.27 -9.32
N PHE A 662 20.80 -20.50 -9.64
CA PHE A 662 21.63 -21.51 -10.30
C PHE A 662 20.96 -21.95 -11.59
N ASN A 663 21.64 -21.78 -12.71
CA ASN A 663 21.23 -22.26 -14.06
C ASN A 663 19.78 -21.89 -14.44
N GLY A 664 19.30 -20.70 -14.05
CA GLY A 664 17.96 -20.24 -14.40
C GLY A 664 17.92 -19.78 -15.86
N THR A 665 17.19 -20.46 -16.73
CA THR A 665 17.08 -20.03 -18.14
C THR A 665 16.37 -18.68 -18.23
N ARG A 666 17.00 -17.70 -18.89
CA ARG A 666 16.52 -16.32 -19.06
C ARG A 666 16.67 -15.88 -20.52
N TRP A 667 15.72 -15.06 -20.96
CA TRP A 667 15.90 -14.27 -22.16
C TRP A 667 17.07 -13.30 -21.95
N LEU A 668 17.94 -13.21 -22.95
CA LEU A 668 19.12 -12.36 -22.94
C LEU A 668 18.95 -11.20 -23.92
N ASP A 669 18.61 -11.54 -25.16
CA ASP A 669 18.46 -10.60 -26.27
C ASP A 669 17.60 -11.19 -27.39
N ASN A 670 17.40 -10.44 -28.48
CA ASN A 670 16.93 -10.92 -29.76
C ASN A 670 18.06 -10.76 -30.78
N ASP A 671 18.22 -11.72 -31.73
CA ASP A 671 19.17 -11.58 -32.81
C ASP A 671 18.63 -10.67 -33.93
N ASP A 672 19.47 -10.38 -34.94
CA ASP A 672 19.13 -9.50 -36.07
C ASP A 672 17.92 -10.00 -36.90
N ASP A 673 17.56 -11.27 -36.78
CA ASP A 673 16.40 -11.91 -37.41
C ASP A 673 15.20 -12.00 -36.47
N ASP A 674 15.22 -11.28 -35.35
CA ASP A 674 14.21 -11.26 -34.27
C ASP A 674 13.98 -12.61 -33.57
N HIS A 675 14.95 -13.51 -33.54
CA HIS A 675 14.82 -14.73 -32.75
C HIS A 675 15.25 -14.48 -31.30
N ALA A 676 14.50 -15.02 -30.36
CA ALA A 676 14.82 -14.89 -28.94
C ALA A 676 16.06 -15.71 -28.55
N ILE A 677 17.02 -15.05 -27.95
CA ILE A 677 18.25 -15.62 -27.40
C ILE A 677 18.08 -15.83 -25.91
N PHE A 678 18.33 -17.06 -25.49
CA PHE A 678 18.29 -17.45 -24.09
C PHE A 678 19.67 -17.84 -23.58
N ALA A 679 19.88 -17.67 -22.29
CA ALA A 679 21.06 -18.16 -21.59
C ALA A 679 20.67 -18.75 -20.23
N ASP A 680 21.53 -19.60 -19.70
CA ASP A 680 21.40 -20.06 -18.33
C ASP A 680 22.18 -19.11 -17.41
N LEU A 681 21.47 -18.50 -16.46
CA LEU A 681 21.98 -17.48 -15.54
C LEU A 681 22.35 -18.10 -14.20
N ASP A 682 23.59 -17.90 -13.77
CA ASP A 682 23.99 -17.92 -12.37
C ASP A 682 24.03 -16.49 -11.84
N LYS A 683 23.27 -16.19 -10.77
CA LYS A 683 23.23 -14.87 -10.17
C LYS A 683 23.52 -14.96 -8.67
N ASP A 684 24.41 -14.13 -8.19
CA ASP A 684 24.62 -13.85 -6.77
C ASP A 684 24.26 -12.39 -6.48
N GLU A 685 23.39 -12.15 -5.50
CA GLU A 685 22.96 -10.82 -5.12
C GLU A 685 23.00 -10.65 -3.61
N ILE A 686 23.64 -9.58 -3.15
CA ILE A 686 23.70 -9.19 -1.74
C ILE A 686 23.13 -7.77 -1.64
N SER A 687 22.16 -7.59 -0.77
CA SER A 687 21.65 -6.28 -0.38
C SER A 687 21.89 -6.07 1.11
N LEU A 688 22.34 -4.87 1.47
CA LEU A 688 22.56 -4.46 2.86
C LEU A 688 21.77 -3.17 3.09
N HIS A 689 21.12 -3.07 4.24
CA HIS A 689 20.51 -1.82 4.68
C HIS A 689 20.84 -1.56 6.15
N LEU A 690 21.06 -0.30 6.45
CA LEU A 690 21.39 0.19 7.78
C LEU A 690 20.58 1.45 8.03
N THR A 691 19.94 1.55 9.20
CA THR A 691 19.27 2.76 9.64
C THR A 691 19.65 3.05 11.09
N ALA A 692 19.94 4.31 11.38
CA ALA A 692 20.10 4.81 12.73
C ALA A 692 19.22 6.03 12.93
N SER A 693 18.35 6.00 13.91
CA SER A 693 17.37 7.05 14.18
C SER A 693 17.51 7.55 15.61
N VAL A 694 17.65 8.86 15.78
CA VAL A 694 17.70 9.54 17.08
C VAL A 694 16.62 10.60 17.14
N MET A 695 15.71 10.47 18.08
CA MET A 695 14.75 11.50 18.39
C MET A 695 15.31 12.40 19.50
N LEU A 696 15.63 13.63 19.18
CA LEU A 696 16.10 14.63 20.15
C LEU A 696 14.94 15.28 20.88
N HIS A 697 13.83 15.47 20.16
CA HIS A 697 12.56 15.99 20.65
C HIS A 697 11.44 15.49 19.72
N ARG A 698 10.18 15.51 20.14
CA ARG A 698 9.03 15.10 19.28
C ARG A 698 8.98 15.75 17.90
N ASN A 699 9.57 16.95 17.75
CA ASN A 699 9.62 17.73 16.51
C ASN A 699 11.04 17.83 15.92
N LEU A 700 12.01 17.08 16.46
CA LEU A 700 13.39 17.11 15.99
C LEU A 700 14.01 15.71 16.02
N SER A 701 14.29 15.21 14.85
CA SER A 701 14.94 13.91 14.66
C SER A 701 16.19 14.02 13.81
N TRP A 702 17.11 13.10 14.02
CA TRP A 702 18.21 12.84 13.12
C TRP A 702 18.13 11.38 12.68
N GLN A 703 18.21 11.14 11.39
CA GLN A 703 18.21 9.82 10.78
C GLN A 703 19.35 9.71 9.79
N LEU A 704 20.05 8.59 9.87
CA LEU A 704 21.03 8.15 8.87
C LEU A 704 20.56 6.82 8.31
N SER A 705 20.45 6.73 7.00
CA SER A 705 20.16 5.48 6.30
C SER A 705 21.19 5.24 5.20
N GLY A 706 21.53 3.99 4.99
CA GLY A 706 22.42 3.55 3.94
C GLY A 706 21.92 2.23 3.36
N GLN A 707 21.98 2.11 2.05
CA GLN A 707 21.62 0.90 1.31
C GLN A 707 22.70 0.61 0.29
N GLY A 708 23.05 -0.67 0.15
CA GLY A 708 23.99 -1.15 -0.85
C GLY A 708 23.45 -2.41 -1.52
N LEU A 709 23.59 -2.50 -2.82
CA LEU A 709 23.24 -3.65 -3.65
C LEU A 709 24.47 -4.05 -4.45
N ILE A 710 24.82 -5.33 -4.42
CA ILE A 710 25.84 -5.91 -5.30
C ILE A 710 25.22 -7.13 -5.96
N SER A 711 25.22 -7.15 -7.28
CA SER A 711 24.72 -8.26 -8.08
C SER A 711 25.78 -8.71 -9.07
N THR A 712 26.08 -10.00 -9.08
CA THR A 712 26.96 -10.63 -10.06
C THR A 712 26.17 -11.55 -10.96
N LEU A 713 26.27 -11.35 -12.26
CA LEU A 713 25.60 -12.12 -13.32
C LEU A 713 26.66 -12.92 -14.10
N ASP A 714 26.37 -14.19 -14.33
CA ASP A 714 27.20 -15.09 -15.16
C ASP A 714 26.27 -15.89 -16.07
N TYR A 715 26.20 -15.45 -17.33
CA TYR A 715 25.41 -16.09 -18.38
C TYR A 715 26.21 -17.15 -19.09
N ARG A 716 25.63 -18.34 -19.21
CA ARG A 716 26.25 -19.53 -19.83
C ARG A 716 25.26 -20.18 -20.79
N ASP A 717 25.77 -21.11 -21.61
CA ASP A 717 24.97 -21.91 -22.56
C ASP A 717 24.01 -21.03 -23.39
N ILE A 718 24.56 -20.00 -24.04
CA ILE A 718 23.82 -19.09 -24.92
C ILE A 718 23.25 -19.85 -26.08
N LYS A 719 21.96 -19.69 -26.35
CA LYS A 719 21.20 -20.54 -27.27
C LYS A 719 20.03 -19.77 -27.89
N ARG A 720 19.78 -20.00 -29.17
CA ARG A 720 18.62 -19.45 -29.87
C ARG A 720 17.41 -20.36 -29.67
N TYR A 721 16.29 -19.80 -29.33
CA TYR A 721 15.03 -20.52 -29.19
C TYR A 721 14.39 -20.76 -30.55
N THR A 722 13.99 -21.98 -30.83
CA THR A 722 13.39 -22.39 -32.10
C THR A 722 11.97 -22.94 -31.97
N GLY A 723 11.36 -22.83 -30.80
CA GLY A 723 10.02 -23.34 -30.47
C GLY A 723 10.06 -24.73 -29.83
N ASP A 724 8.92 -25.12 -29.21
CA ASP A 724 8.70 -26.44 -28.60
C ASP A 724 9.84 -26.90 -27.66
N ASN A 725 10.33 -25.96 -26.83
CA ASN A 725 11.46 -26.15 -25.90
C ASN A 725 12.75 -26.67 -26.61
N THR A 726 12.95 -26.33 -27.85
CA THR A 726 14.15 -26.65 -28.64
C THR A 726 15.04 -25.43 -28.80
N TYR A 727 16.35 -25.68 -28.81
CA TYR A 727 17.36 -24.63 -28.87
C TYR A 727 18.49 -25.03 -29.86
N VAL A 728 18.99 -24.04 -30.55
CA VAL A 728 20.18 -24.17 -31.42
C VAL A 728 21.33 -23.39 -30.77
N ARG A 729 22.51 -24.01 -30.69
CA ARG A 729 23.74 -23.44 -30.09
C ARG A 729 24.76 -23.07 -31.17
N ASP A 730 24.32 -22.28 -32.13
CA ASP A 730 25.16 -21.78 -33.24
C ASP A 730 25.63 -20.35 -33.01
N ILE A 731 25.49 -19.83 -31.81
CA ILE A 731 25.77 -18.45 -31.42
C ILE A 731 27.18 -18.34 -30.90
N ASN A 732 27.89 -17.28 -31.31
CA ASN A 732 29.19 -16.94 -30.74
C ASN A 732 28.98 -16.29 -29.36
N ALA A 733 29.40 -16.97 -28.30
CA ALA A 733 29.25 -16.48 -26.93
C ALA A 733 30.03 -15.18 -26.62
N GLU A 734 31.05 -14.86 -27.46
CA GLU A 734 31.82 -13.62 -27.29
C GLU A 734 30.99 -12.37 -27.62
N ASP A 735 29.96 -12.49 -28.48
CA ASP A 735 29.07 -11.38 -28.84
C ASP A 735 28.17 -10.93 -27.68
N TYR A 736 28.05 -11.75 -26.62
CA TYR A 736 27.26 -11.51 -25.44
C TYR A 736 28.09 -11.43 -24.16
N ALA A 737 29.39 -11.26 -24.24
CA ALA A 737 30.29 -11.25 -23.09
C ALA A 737 30.02 -10.05 -22.14
N ASP A 738 29.53 -8.95 -22.68
CA ASP A 738 29.26 -7.72 -21.95
C ASP A 738 28.05 -7.83 -20.98
N TYR A 739 27.21 -8.87 -21.15
CA TYR A 739 26.12 -9.15 -20.21
C TYR A 739 26.61 -9.77 -18.89
N ASN A 740 27.83 -10.29 -18.86
CA ASN A 740 28.47 -10.81 -17.66
C ASN A 740 29.15 -9.69 -16.87
N GLY A 741 28.95 -9.65 -15.56
CA GLY A 741 29.59 -8.64 -14.75
C GLY A 741 29.08 -8.53 -13.32
N THR A 742 29.64 -7.58 -12.61
CA THR A 742 29.20 -7.22 -11.27
C THR A 742 28.66 -5.79 -11.30
N PHE A 743 27.44 -5.62 -10.80
CA PHE A 743 26.73 -4.35 -10.72
C PHE A 743 26.61 -3.96 -9.25
N SER A 744 26.85 -2.69 -8.90
CA SER A 744 26.84 -2.18 -7.50
C SER A 744 26.21 -0.79 -7.43
#